data_b73155d92ec867edc752c494d6619351
#
_entry.id   b73155d92ec867edc752c494d6619351
#
_cell.length_a   1.000
_cell.length_b   1.000
_cell.length_c   1.000
_cell.angle_alpha   90.00
_cell.angle_beta   90.00
_cell.angle_gamma   90.00
#
_symmetry.space_group_name_H-M   'P 1'
#
loop_
_entity.id
_entity.type
_entity.pdbx_description
1 polymer ?
#
loop_
_entity_poly.entity_id
_entity_poly.type
_entity_poly.pdbx_seq_one_letter_code
_entity_poly.pdbx_strand_id
1 'polypeptide(L)'
;MTSYQVEYPDLESSSPASTAAMAALFNRTTMALAQQEGWAIFFDCKRYKTKEYPAGEFSNLAGWLIDQRRAENYHKFGEHFTTDYYISFVYQLPGDIENKAASIFFRSGKKKSVNEKHSHGTENLSGMKKEIENFLDETDKAMGTLSTKIWCHRLDDSVLFSFIKSSVSMRRQDMFYPENSFFFLDNYICDMDVKTSMPLKIGDYYVPIIAVMDFPSSTYPAVFDKLNRTMQEFRWTTRFIPMSKEMSSKEADKYQKRMYSARKSAGTIITELAANVEIDRENSGAVVMESEANQIQADIAMGSYVLGYYTSSLMCWDKKLSVAKEKSRKLQQVVRSCGFSCMEEKMNNMEAWEGMMPGNVYANIRRPLISTQNMSNIIPLSSAWQGMLYNDFTLETCGSAVPLVTCSTSYGTPFFLNLNVRDVGHTFIFGPTGAGKSTLMALLMAQATKYRDANIVCIDKQLSSRAFMVASGGIYVEPGKDDVAFQPLSELLNPEECNEGEYRESLMWCQQFIESLLVQQNIETSPKMSKAISETLMLLSEKDSSMHDLTSFQQYVNYTDPDTGDNTIRTGLDPYCRGGAFGSIFDADKTTLNLSKLMTIEMGSLMRLSEKAVAPALMYIFRYLEKLWTVPHGERQPLTFLFLDEAWLYLQHPVFSGFIQEWLRTLRKKKVFCIFATQEVSAASKSSLRDTIVQQYLTKIYLADENAAQTAESYRDFGLTDSEIAALSEAVMQRDYYFKNPNGSRMFTLDLDAFQLALISSDHELLDNLESKYGRNTTRELAFELLDAVREKYKKIGKDTRSLDYSKYREMLLSL
;
A
#
# COMPACT_ATOMS: atom_id res chain seq x y z
N MET A 1 -30.52 4.81 9.87
CA MET A 1 -29.28 4.05 9.61
C MET A 1 -28.32 4.93 8.87
N THR A 2 -27.05 4.87 9.23
CA THR A 2 -25.93 5.44 8.45
C THR A 2 -24.85 4.38 8.36
N SER A 3 -24.05 4.42 7.26
CA SER A 3 -23.00 3.42 7.02
C SER A 3 -21.72 4.10 6.60
N TYR A 4 -20.61 3.49 6.96
CA TYR A 4 -19.26 3.94 6.64
C TYR A 4 -18.52 2.79 5.96
N GLN A 5 -17.84 3.09 4.87
CA GLN A 5 -16.83 2.20 4.34
C GLN A 5 -15.58 2.36 5.20
N VAL A 6 -14.93 1.24 5.53
CA VAL A 6 -13.76 1.24 6.39
C VAL A 6 -12.65 0.39 5.80
N GLU A 7 -11.41 0.79 6.07
CA GLU A 7 -10.22 -0.02 5.81
C GLU A 7 -9.45 -0.18 7.12
N TYR A 8 -9.20 -1.42 7.47
CA TYR A 8 -8.40 -1.76 8.64
C TYR A 8 -6.92 -1.82 8.27
N PRO A 9 -6.00 -1.65 9.24
CA PRO A 9 -4.59 -1.93 9.01
C PRO A 9 -4.38 -3.36 8.54
N ASP A 10 -3.34 -3.57 7.72
CA ASP A 10 -2.97 -4.91 7.30
C ASP A 10 -2.39 -5.69 8.49
N LEU A 11 -2.86 -6.93 8.70
CA LEU A 11 -2.45 -7.75 9.83
C LEU A 11 -1.00 -8.20 9.75
N GLU A 12 -0.47 -8.39 8.54
CA GLU A 12 0.94 -8.80 8.35
C GLU A 12 1.93 -7.75 8.88
N SER A 13 1.51 -6.48 8.89
CA SER A 13 2.31 -5.36 9.36
C SER A 13 1.98 -4.90 10.79
N SER A 14 0.83 -5.34 11.34
CA SER A 14 0.36 -4.88 12.65
C SER A 14 0.98 -5.69 13.79
N SER A 15 1.50 -5.01 14.81
CA SER A 15 1.93 -5.69 16.03
C SER A 15 0.73 -6.18 16.84
N PRO A 16 0.89 -7.27 17.62
CA PRO A 16 -0.17 -7.73 18.53
C PRO A 16 -0.68 -6.64 19.48
N ALA A 17 0.22 -5.76 19.94
CA ALA A 17 -0.14 -4.61 20.78
C ALA A 17 -1.01 -3.59 20.04
N SER A 18 -0.73 -3.32 18.77
CA SER A 18 -1.54 -2.43 17.94
C SER A 18 -2.96 -2.98 17.71
N THR A 19 -3.05 -4.28 17.42
CA THR A 19 -4.34 -4.96 17.22
C THR A 19 -5.16 -5.00 18.52
N ALA A 20 -4.51 -5.24 19.67
CA ALA A 20 -5.15 -5.18 20.98
C ALA A 20 -5.64 -3.75 21.33
N ALA A 21 -4.84 -2.73 21.00
CA ALA A 21 -5.24 -1.33 21.20
C ALA A 21 -6.45 -0.96 20.33
N MET A 22 -6.55 -1.49 19.11
CA MET A 22 -7.71 -1.31 18.24
C MET A 22 -8.96 -1.99 18.80
N ALA A 23 -8.86 -3.25 19.25
CA ALA A 23 -9.98 -3.93 19.90
C ALA A 23 -10.47 -3.14 21.14
N ALA A 24 -9.54 -2.65 21.97
CA ALA A 24 -9.89 -1.80 23.12
C ALA A 24 -10.57 -0.49 22.70
N LEU A 25 -10.20 0.07 21.56
CA LEU A 25 -10.84 1.27 21.01
C LEU A 25 -12.30 0.98 20.61
N PHE A 26 -12.54 -0.13 19.90
CA PHE A 26 -13.89 -0.59 19.53
C PHE A 26 -14.74 -0.87 20.78
N ASN A 27 -14.19 -1.52 21.81
CA ASN A 27 -14.88 -1.74 23.08
C ASN A 27 -15.35 -0.41 23.69
N ARG A 28 -14.44 0.57 23.81
CA ARG A 28 -14.77 1.90 24.40
C ARG A 28 -15.80 2.66 23.56
N THR A 29 -15.66 2.66 22.24
CA THR A 29 -16.61 3.33 21.35
C THR A 29 -18.01 2.72 21.44
N THR A 30 -18.10 1.38 21.45
CA THR A 30 -19.38 0.68 21.60
C THR A 30 -20.02 0.94 22.98
N MET A 31 -19.22 1.00 24.05
CA MET A 31 -19.70 1.34 25.39
C MET A 31 -20.24 2.77 25.47
N ALA A 32 -19.63 3.72 24.77
CA ALA A 32 -20.11 5.11 24.72
C ALA A 32 -21.50 5.19 24.06
N LEU A 33 -21.70 4.48 22.95
CA LEU A 33 -23.01 4.37 22.31
C LEU A 33 -24.06 3.65 23.19
N ALA A 34 -23.63 2.66 23.98
CA ALA A 34 -24.49 1.90 24.88
C ALA A 34 -25.05 2.70 26.06
N GLN A 35 -24.66 3.95 26.25
CA GLN A 35 -25.27 4.84 27.28
C GLN A 35 -26.74 5.13 26.99
N GLN A 36 -27.15 5.05 25.74
CA GLN A 36 -28.54 5.14 25.29
C GLN A 36 -28.99 3.78 24.73
N GLU A 37 -30.22 3.40 24.98
CA GLU A 37 -30.82 2.20 24.42
C GLU A 37 -31.27 2.44 22.98
N GLY A 38 -31.36 1.38 22.19
CA GLY A 38 -31.87 1.45 20.82
C GLY A 38 -30.80 1.39 19.75
N TRP A 39 -29.55 1.28 20.09
CA TRP A 39 -28.46 1.13 19.14
C TRP A 39 -28.31 -0.31 18.66
N ALA A 40 -27.97 -0.46 17.36
CA ALA A 40 -27.45 -1.67 16.80
C ALA A 40 -26.30 -1.34 15.84
N ILE A 41 -25.25 -2.12 15.88
CA ILE A 41 -24.05 -1.95 15.05
C ILE A 41 -23.91 -3.20 14.17
N PHE A 42 -23.73 -2.97 12.87
CA PHE A 42 -23.44 -4.02 11.91
C PHE A 42 -22.01 -3.86 11.39
N PHE A 43 -21.28 -4.96 11.38
CA PHE A 43 -19.97 -5.08 10.75
C PHE A 43 -20.13 -6.02 9.58
N ASP A 44 -19.93 -5.52 8.38
CA ASP A 44 -20.02 -6.26 7.13
C ASP A 44 -18.65 -6.40 6.49
N CYS A 45 -18.35 -7.63 6.06
CA CYS A 45 -17.18 -7.99 5.29
C CYS A 45 -17.64 -8.75 4.06
N LYS A 46 -17.45 -8.21 2.87
CA LYS A 46 -17.84 -8.86 1.62
C LYS A 46 -16.63 -9.09 0.74
N ARG A 47 -16.27 -10.36 0.55
CA ARG A 47 -15.19 -10.80 -0.32
C ARG A 47 -15.77 -11.35 -1.61
N TYR A 48 -15.32 -10.84 -2.74
CA TYR A 48 -15.79 -11.19 -4.06
C TYR A 48 -14.65 -11.28 -5.07
N LYS A 49 -14.87 -12.02 -6.14
CA LYS A 49 -13.92 -12.15 -7.24
C LYS A 49 -13.79 -10.87 -8.01
N THR A 50 -12.56 -10.50 -8.32
CA THR A 50 -12.24 -9.46 -9.28
C THR A 50 -11.48 -10.05 -10.46
N LYS A 51 -11.76 -9.52 -11.65
CA LYS A 51 -11.01 -9.81 -12.87
C LYS A 51 -10.38 -8.55 -13.45
N GLU A 52 -10.53 -7.46 -12.74
CA GLU A 52 -10.08 -6.16 -13.19
C GLU A 52 -8.55 -6.09 -13.14
N TYR A 53 -7.95 -5.92 -14.29
CA TYR A 53 -6.55 -5.59 -14.43
C TYR A 53 -6.48 -4.17 -15.00
N PRO A 54 -5.91 -3.21 -14.26
CA PRO A 54 -5.83 -1.83 -14.71
C PRO A 54 -4.79 -1.72 -15.83
N ALA A 55 -5.26 -1.73 -17.07
CA ALA A 55 -4.42 -1.60 -18.25
C ALA A 55 -4.00 -0.14 -18.47
N GLY A 56 -2.76 0.07 -18.93
CA GLY A 56 -2.20 1.37 -19.30
C GLY A 56 -1.86 1.46 -20.78
N GLU A 57 -1.68 2.70 -21.27
CA GLU A 57 -1.14 2.98 -22.58
C GLU A 57 0.38 3.14 -22.47
N PHE A 58 1.15 2.46 -23.32
CA PHE A 58 2.61 2.44 -23.22
C PHE A 58 3.26 3.21 -24.36
N SER A 59 4.34 3.92 -24.05
CA SER A 59 5.10 4.69 -25.02
C SER A 59 6.12 3.85 -25.80
N ASN A 60 6.39 2.58 -25.37
CA ASN A 60 7.29 1.69 -26.06
C ASN A 60 6.81 0.22 -26.04
N LEU A 61 7.33 -0.54 -27.00
CA LEU A 61 6.95 -1.94 -27.23
C LEU A 61 7.34 -2.85 -26.07
N ALA A 62 8.54 -2.69 -25.50
CA ALA A 62 9.02 -3.57 -24.43
C ALA A 62 8.15 -3.44 -23.17
N GLY A 63 7.82 -2.21 -22.75
CA GLY A 63 6.91 -1.97 -21.63
C GLY A 63 5.52 -2.55 -21.87
N TRP A 64 4.97 -2.34 -23.07
CA TRP A 64 3.68 -2.89 -23.47
C TRP A 64 3.66 -4.43 -23.44
N LEU A 65 4.69 -5.10 -24.01
CA LEU A 65 4.79 -6.55 -24.02
C LEU A 65 4.86 -7.13 -22.61
N ILE A 66 5.64 -6.51 -21.73
CA ILE A 66 5.74 -6.90 -20.31
C ILE A 66 4.38 -6.80 -19.64
N ASP A 67 3.66 -5.70 -19.84
CA ASP A 67 2.36 -5.48 -19.20
C ASP A 67 1.28 -6.42 -19.74
N GLN A 68 1.22 -6.65 -21.05
CA GLN A 68 0.32 -7.64 -21.66
C GLN A 68 0.56 -9.04 -21.10
N ARG A 69 1.83 -9.41 -20.91
CA ARG A 69 2.17 -10.70 -20.30
C ARG A 69 1.77 -10.76 -18.83
N ARG A 70 1.91 -9.65 -18.09
CA ARG A 70 1.42 -9.56 -16.72
C ARG A 70 -0.09 -9.71 -16.62
N ALA A 71 -0.83 -9.03 -17.50
CA ALA A 71 -2.29 -9.16 -17.58
C ALA A 71 -2.72 -10.61 -17.87
N GLU A 72 -2.06 -11.29 -18.81
CA GLU A 72 -2.33 -12.71 -19.06
C GLU A 72 -2.03 -13.60 -17.86
N ASN A 73 -0.90 -13.39 -17.19
CA ASN A 73 -0.52 -14.15 -16.01
C ASN A 73 -1.51 -13.87 -14.87
N TYR A 74 -1.91 -12.63 -14.66
CA TYR A 74 -2.95 -12.25 -13.70
C TYR A 74 -4.26 -13.03 -13.91
N HIS A 75 -4.69 -13.18 -15.16
CA HIS A 75 -5.91 -13.94 -15.48
C HIS A 75 -5.72 -15.46 -15.43
N LYS A 76 -4.50 -15.97 -15.65
CA LYS A 76 -4.19 -17.41 -15.66
C LYS A 76 -3.90 -17.98 -14.28
N PHE A 77 -3.19 -17.24 -13.42
CA PHE A 77 -2.66 -17.78 -12.15
C PHE A 77 -3.70 -17.90 -11.04
N GLY A 78 -4.95 -17.59 -11.29
CA GLY A 78 -5.99 -17.91 -10.36
C GLY A 78 -7.10 -16.87 -10.27
N GLU A 79 -7.88 -17.05 -9.21
CA GLU A 79 -8.96 -16.14 -8.88
C GLU A 79 -8.44 -15.06 -7.94
N HIS A 80 -8.66 -13.80 -8.30
CA HIS A 80 -8.35 -12.67 -7.45
C HIS A 80 -9.58 -12.22 -6.68
N PHE A 81 -9.37 -11.76 -5.46
CA PHE A 81 -10.44 -11.39 -4.54
C PHE A 81 -10.19 -10.02 -3.95
N THR A 82 -11.25 -9.24 -3.90
CA THR A 82 -11.30 -7.95 -3.22
C THR A 82 -12.25 -8.06 -2.05
N THR A 83 -11.99 -7.36 -0.97
CA THR A 83 -12.82 -7.37 0.23
C THR A 83 -13.21 -5.95 0.60
N ASP A 84 -14.52 -5.68 0.66
CA ASP A 84 -15.06 -4.42 1.16
C ASP A 84 -15.52 -4.61 2.60
N TYR A 85 -15.29 -3.61 3.44
CA TYR A 85 -15.71 -3.58 4.84
C TYR A 85 -16.59 -2.38 5.10
N TYR A 86 -17.67 -2.62 5.84
CA TYR A 86 -18.61 -1.57 6.22
C TYR A 86 -18.96 -1.66 7.70
N ILE A 87 -19.16 -0.49 8.32
CA ILE A 87 -19.76 -0.38 9.64
C ILE A 87 -21.05 0.41 9.48
N SER A 88 -22.18 -0.18 9.92
CA SER A 88 -23.47 0.49 9.86
C SER A 88 -24.03 0.67 11.26
N PHE A 89 -24.45 1.87 11.54
CA PHE A 89 -25.12 2.22 12.79
C PHE A 89 -26.62 2.36 12.54
N VAL A 90 -27.39 1.76 13.43
CA VAL A 90 -28.85 1.80 13.42
C VAL A 90 -29.31 2.28 14.78
N TYR A 91 -30.19 3.24 14.80
CA TYR A 91 -30.83 3.73 16.01
C TYR A 91 -32.34 3.59 15.88
N GLN A 92 -32.97 3.01 16.89
CA GLN A 92 -34.39 2.84 16.96
C GLN A 92 -34.98 3.91 17.88
N LEU A 93 -35.87 4.73 17.35
CA LEU A 93 -36.50 5.80 18.12
C LEU A 93 -37.29 5.26 19.32
N PRO A 94 -37.30 5.94 20.46
CA PRO A 94 -37.90 5.45 21.71
C PRO A 94 -39.37 5.05 21.61
N GLY A 95 -40.19 5.75 20.84
CA GLY A 95 -41.60 5.40 20.62
C GLY A 95 -41.86 4.03 19.98
N ASP A 96 -40.90 3.51 19.21
CA ASP A 96 -40.92 2.18 18.64
C ASP A 96 -40.34 1.12 19.59
N ILE A 97 -39.49 1.51 20.53
CA ILE A 97 -38.89 0.63 21.53
C ILE A 97 -39.92 0.12 22.52
N GLU A 98 -40.76 0.99 23.05
CA GLU A 98 -41.80 0.58 24.02
C GLU A 98 -42.80 -0.44 23.44
N ASN A 99 -43.20 -0.25 22.19
CA ASN A 99 -44.17 -1.14 21.53
C ASN A 99 -43.57 -2.44 21.01
N LYS A 100 -42.34 -2.45 20.53
CA LYS A 100 -41.67 -3.59 19.90
C LYS A 100 -40.70 -4.31 20.82
N ALA A 101 -40.05 -3.64 21.76
CA ALA A 101 -39.28 -4.32 22.79
C ALA A 101 -40.17 -5.19 23.67
N ALA A 102 -41.38 -4.76 23.98
CA ALA A 102 -42.39 -5.60 24.61
C ALA A 102 -42.74 -6.83 23.77
N SER A 103 -42.71 -6.76 22.45
CA SER A 103 -43.00 -7.88 21.55
C SER A 103 -41.77 -8.77 21.27
N ILE A 104 -40.57 -8.26 21.32
CA ILE A 104 -39.30 -8.98 21.05
C ILE A 104 -38.78 -9.64 22.34
N PHE A 105 -38.85 -8.93 23.46
CA PHE A 105 -38.30 -9.40 24.75
C PHE A 105 -39.30 -10.16 25.61
N PHE A 106 -40.63 -9.97 25.42
CA PHE A 106 -41.65 -10.62 26.23
C PHE A 106 -42.69 -11.35 25.37
N ARG A 107 -42.42 -12.56 24.92
CA ARG A 107 -43.45 -13.56 24.70
C ARG A 107 -43.92 -14.08 26.03
N SER A 108 -44.50 -13.27 26.84
CA SER A 108 -45.22 -13.65 28.03
C SER A 108 -46.50 -12.82 28.08
N GLY A 109 -47.61 -13.55 27.89
CA GLY A 109 -48.92 -12.94 27.72
C GLY A 109 -49.36 -12.02 28.81
N LYS A 110 -49.74 -10.82 28.34
CA LYS A 110 -50.94 -10.07 28.77
C LYS A 110 -51.05 -8.83 27.90
N LYS A 111 -52.02 -8.79 27.00
CA LYS A 111 -52.41 -7.57 26.31
C LYS A 111 -52.93 -6.56 27.30
N LYS A 112 -52.24 -5.45 27.50
CA LYS A 112 -52.87 -4.21 28.02
C LYS A 112 -53.16 -3.34 26.80
N SER A 113 -54.43 -2.93 26.63
CA SER A 113 -54.89 -1.96 25.67
C SER A 113 -54.33 -0.58 26.04
N VAL A 114 -53.54 -0.02 25.18
CA VAL A 114 -53.08 1.37 25.26
C VAL A 114 -53.97 2.22 24.32
N ASN A 115 -54.69 3.13 24.88
CA ASN A 115 -55.48 4.15 24.18
C ASN A 115 -54.53 5.06 23.40
N GLU A 116 -54.56 5.01 22.08
CA GLU A 116 -53.90 5.95 21.20
C GLU A 116 -54.53 7.34 21.33
N LYS A 117 -53.79 8.30 21.92
CA LYS A 117 -54.07 9.71 21.70
C LYS A 117 -53.28 10.16 20.50
N HIS A 118 -53.95 10.39 19.38
CA HIS A 118 -53.39 11.11 18.22
C HIS A 118 -53.07 12.52 18.60
N SER A 119 -51.79 12.90 18.71
CA SER A 119 -51.33 14.26 18.77
C SER A 119 -50.75 14.74 17.46
N HIS A 120 -50.98 15.96 17.11
CA HIS A 120 -50.84 16.63 15.82
C HIS A 120 -49.47 16.52 15.15
N GLY A 121 -49.45 16.36 13.81
CA GLY A 121 -48.32 15.99 12.97
C GLY A 121 -47.21 17.03 12.76
N THR A 122 -47.31 18.26 13.27
CA THR A 122 -46.26 19.30 13.07
C THR A 122 -45.25 19.39 14.21
N GLU A 123 -45.62 19.13 15.45
CA GLU A 123 -44.67 19.06 16.57
C GLU A 123 -43.78 17.82 16.51
N ASN A 124 -44.26 16.74 15.86
CA ASN A 124 -43.51 15.47 15.70
C ASN A 124 -42.35 15.60 14.69
N LEU A 125 -42.47 16.42 13.65
CA LEU A 125 -41.42 16.57 12.62
C LEU A 125 -40.17 17.30 13.12
N SER A 126 -40.31 18.30 13.94
CA SER A 126 -39.16 19.01 14.53
C SER A 126 -38.43 18.16 15.57
N GLY A 127 -39.15 17.34 16.33
CA GLY A 127 -38.59 16.35 17.24
C GLY A 127 -37.81 15.25 16.50
N MET A 128 -38.42 14.68 15.45
CA MET A 128 -37.74 13.67 14.61
C MET A 128 -36.47 14.19 13.92
N LYS A 129 -36.52 15.44 13.44
CA LYS A 129 -35.32 16.07 12.84
C LYS A 129 -34.18 16.18 13.84
N LYS A 130 -34.48 16.63 15.05
CA LYS A 130 -33.48 16.73 16.11
C LYS A 130 -32.91 15.39 16.52
N GLU A 131 -33.75 14.35 16.59
CA GLU A 131 -33.28 12.97 16.87
C GLU A 131 -32.37 12.41 15.74
N ILE A 132 -32.67 12.71 14.48
CA ILE A 132 -31.81 12.34 13.35
C ILE A 132 -30.48 13.08 13.42
N GLU A 133 -30.50 14.39 13.73
CA GLU A 133 -29.28 15.19 13.90
C GLU A 133 -28.42 14.62 15.04
N ASN A 134 -29.02 14.34 16.20
CA ASN A 134 -28.34 13.72 17.33
C ASN A 134 -27.74 12.35 16.96
N PHE A 135 -28.51 11.53 16.23
CA PHE A 135 -28.03 10.23 15.75
C PHE A 135 -26.80 10.37 14.85
N LEU A 136 -26.82 11.32 13.92
CA LEU A 136 -25.69 11.57 13.02
C LEU A 136 -24.48 12.08 13.80
N ASP A 137 -24.68 13.00 14.73
CA ASP A 137 -23.60 13.55 15.58
C ASP A 137 -22.95 12.46 16.44
N GLU A 138 -23.73 11.57 17.05
CA GLU A 138 -23.18 10.47 17.84
C GLU A 138 -22.43 9.44 16.99
N THR A 139 -22.92 9.16 15.78
CA THR A 139 -22.20 8.26 14.87
C THR A 139 -20.90 8.89 14.34
N ASP A 140 -20.91 10.18 14.04
CA ASP A 140 -19.71 10.91 13.58
C ASP A 140 -18.66 11.01 14.71
N LYS A 141 -19.07 11.20 15.97
CA LYS A 141 -18.17 11.13 17.14
C LYS A 141 -17.56 9.73 17.29
N ALA A 142 -18.39 8.68 17.18
CA ALA A 142 -17.94 7.31 17.27
C ALA A 142 -16.91 7.00 16.17
N MET A 143 -17.21 7.34 14.92
CA MET A 143 -16.31 7.13 13.80
C MET A 143 -15.08 8.04 13.85
N GLY A 144 -15.21 9.28 14.33
CA GLY A 144 -14.06 10.17 14.58
C GLY A 144 -13.07 9.59 15.59
N THR A 145 -13.57 8.86 16.60
CA THR A 145 -12.71 8.12 17.54
C THR A 145 -12.01 6.96 16.85
N LEU A 146 -12.72 6.17 16.05
CA LEU A 146 -12.18 5.02 15.33
C LEU A 146 -11.22 5.44 14.22
N SER A 147 -11.43 6.57 13.57
CA SER A 147 -10.60 7.10 12.47
C SER A 147 -9.14 7.38 12.88
N THR A 148 -8.86 7.43 14.17
CA THR A 148 -7.48 7.51 14.69
C THR A 148 -6.65 6.26 14.38
N LYS A 149 -7.31 5.13 14.03
CA LYS A 149 -6.67 3.83 13.81
C LYS A 149 -7.09 3.14 12.51
N ILE A 150 -8.25 3.49 11.96
CA ILE A 150 -8.79 2.94 10.71
C ILE A 150 -9.14 4.08 9.76
N TRP A 151 -8.96 3.84 8.45
CA TRP A 151 -9.55 4.75 7.47
C TRP A 151 -11.06 4.52 7.42
N CYS A 152 -11.84 5.60 7.37
CA CYS A 152 -13.28 5.51 7.26
C CYS A 152 -13.84 6.67 6.44
N HIS A 153 -14.84 6.36 5.63
CA HIS A 153 -15.58 7.32 4.83
C HIS A 153 -17.08 7.05 4.97
N ARG A 154 -17.86 8.09 5.28
CA ARG A 154 -19.32 7.98 5.32
C ARG A 154 -19.86 7.83 3.91
N LEU A 155 -20.71 6.85 3.69
CA LEU A 155 -21.32 6.61 2.39
C LEU A 155 -22.29 7.73 2.05
N ASP A 156 -22.19 8.24 0.83
CA ASP A 156 -23.25 9.07 0.24
C ASP A 156 -24.48 8.22 -0.11
N ASP A 157 -25.57 8.86 -0.48
CA ASP A 157 -26.85 8.18 -0.70
C ASP A 157 -26.77 7.12 -1.81
N SER A 158 -26.07 7.39 -2.92
CA SER A 158 -25.95 6.45 -4.04
C SER A 158 -25.07 5.24 -3.69
N VAL A 159 -23.96 5.47 -3.01
CA VAL A 159 -23.08 4.39 -2.55
C VAL A 159 -23.76 3.56 -1.44
N LEU A 160 -24.51 4.22 -0.54
CA LEU A 160 -25.31 3.53 0.48
C LEU A 160 -26.36 2.63 -0.16
N PHE A 161 -27.06 3.11 -1.21
CA PHE A 161 -28.02 2.28 -1.97
C PHE A 161 -27.34 1.10 -2.65
N SER A 162 -26.19 1.30 -3.26
CA SER A 162 -25.37 0.24 -3.87
C SER A 162 -24.96 -0.80 -2.83
N PHE A 163 -24.55 -0.36 -1.63
CA PHE A 163 -24.23 -1.26 -0.52
C PHE A 163 -25.44 -2.05 -0.06
N ILE A 164 -26.59 -1.40 0.19
CA ILE A 164 -27.85 -2.09 0.62
C ILE A 164 -28.27 -3.09 -0.46
N LYS A 165 -28.29 -2.71 -1.74
CA LYS A 165 -28.59 -3.63 -2.84
C LYS A 165 -27.64 -4.83 -2.84
N SER A 166 -26.34 -4.61 -2.64
CA SER A 166 -25.35 -5.67 -2.58
C SER A 166 -25.59 -6.64 -1.41
N SER A 167 -26.39 -6.27 -0.42
CA SER A 167 -26.73 -7.12 0.72
C SER A 167 -27.85 -8.09 0.43
N VAL A 168 -28.69 -7.79 -0.54
CA VAL A 168 -29.87 -8.62 -0.93
C VAL A 168 -29.68 -9.31 -2.27
N SER A 169 -28.87 -8.74 -3.18
CA SER A 169 -28.63 -9.26 -4.52
C SER A 169 -27.25 -9.93 -4.64
N MET A 170 -27.17 -10.97 -5.49
CA MET A 170 -25.90 -11.59 -5.89
C MET A 170 -25.22 -10.85 -7.05
N ARG A 171 -25.87 -9.83 -7.61
CA ARG A 171 -25.33 -8.98 -8.66
C ARG A 171 -24.64 -7.75 -8.05
N ARG A 172 -23.46 -7.43 -8.51
CA ARG A 172 -22.82 -6.15 -8.21
C ARG A 172 -23.34 -5.12 -9.22
N GLN A 173 -23.99 -4.08 -8.73
CA GLN A 173 -24.53 -3.02 -9.54
C GLN A 173 -24.53 -1.73 -8.74
N ASP A 174 -23.96 -0.68 -9.33
CA ASP A 174 -24.03 0.65 -8.75
C ASP A 174 -25.44 1.21 -8.92
N MET A 175 -25.95 1.82 -7.87
CA MET A 175 -27.29 2.39 -7.79
C MET A 175 -27.18 3.91 -7.70
N PHE A 176 -28.13 4.59 -8.35
CA PHE A 176 -28.30 6.02 -8.17
C PHE A 176 -29.45 6.29 -7.21
N TYR A 177 -29.24 7.24 -6.31
CA TYR A 177 -30.34 7.70 -5.46
C TYR A 177 -31.32 8.54 -6.28
N PRO A 178 -32.61 8.13 -6.39
CA PRO A 178 -33.59 8.87 -7.17
C PRO A 178 -34.10 10.10 -6.36
N GLU A 179 -33.51 11.26 -6.60
CA GLU A 179 -33.97 12.52 -6.03
C GLU A 179 -35.43 12.76 -6.40
N ASN A 180 -36.22 13.23 -5.47
CA ASN A 180 -37.65 13.60 -5.66
C ASN A 180 -38.62 12.48 -6.03
N SER A 181 -38.31 11.23 -5.75
CA SER A 181 -39.22 10.11 -6.01
C SER A 181 -39.63 9.41 -4.70
N PHE A 182 -40.93 9.21 -4.53
CA PHE A 182 -41.42 8.32 -3.48
C PHE A 182 -41.46 6.88 -4.01
N PHE A 183 -40.65 5.99 -3.43
CA PHE A 183 -40.58 4.60 -3.80
C PHE A 183 -40.44 3.73 -2.55
N PHE A 184 -40.91 2.48 -2.66
CA PHE A 184 -40.62 1.49 -1.61
C PHE A 184 -39.24 0.90 -1.85
N LEU A 185 -38.43 0.84 -0.80
CA LEU A 185 -37.04 0.40 -0.86
C LEU A 185 -36.91 -1.01 -1.46
N ASP A 186 -37.79 -1.93 -1.06
CA ASP A 186 -37.83 -3.31 -1.55
C ASP A 186 -38.04 -3.39 -3.07
N ASN A 187 -38.90 -2.58 -3.65
CA ASN A 187 -39.12 -2.54 -5.11
C ASN A 187 -37.89 -2.04 -5.87
N TYR A 188 -37.02 -1.28 -5.22
CA TYR A 188 -35.85 -0.68 -5.86
C TYR A 188 -34.59 -1.54 -5.74
N ILE A 189 -34.41 -2.21 -4.59
CA ILE A 189 -33.19 -3.00 -4.33
C ILE A 189 -33.33 -4.49 -4.64
N CYS A 190 -34.56 -5.05 -4.58
CA CYS A 190 -34.81 -6.47 -4.84
C CYS A 190 -34.95 -6.73 -6.34
N ASP A 191 -34.03 -7.49 -6.89
CA ASP A 191 -33.98 -7.81 -8.33
C ASP A 191 -33.95 -9.31 -8.63
N MET A 192 -34.05 -10.15 -7.61
CA MET A 192 -33.97 -11.59 -7.72
C MET A 192 -35.03 -12.28 -6.86
N ASP A 193 -35.57 -13.38 -7.38
CA ASP A 193 -36.44 -14.25 -6.62
C ASP A 193 -35.70 -14.92 -5.48
N VAL A 194 -36.32 -14.96 -4.30
CA VAL A 194 -35.79 -15.69 -3.15
C VAL A 194 -36.69 -16.91 -2.91
N LYS A 195 -36.10 -18.11 -2.96
CA LYS A 195 -36.79 -19.38 -2.74
C LYS A 195 -36.25 -20.05 -1.46
N THR A 196 -37.17 -20.31 -0.53
CA THR A 196 -36.88 -21.08 0.69
C THR A 196 -36.62 -22.54 0.33
N SER A 197 -35.36 -22.87 0.09
CA SER A 197 -34.85 -24.22 -0.16
C SER A 197 -33.65 -24.50 0.75
N MET A 198 -33.13 -25.71 0.76
CA MET A 198 -31.99 -26.09 1.62
C MET A 198 -30.77 -26.44 0.77
N PRO A 199 -29.82 -25.55 0.60
CA PRO A 199 -29.73 -24.17 1.10
C PRO A 199 -30.70 -23.20 0.40
N LEU A 200 -30.79 -21.95 0.91
CA LEU A 200 -31.53 -20.84 0.31
C LEU A 200 -31.13 -20.66 -1.15
N LYS A 201 -32.09 -20.30 -2.01
CA LYS A 201 -31.80 -19.98 -3.41
C LYS A 201 -32.20 -18.54 -3.73
N ILE A 202 -31.25 -17.75 -4.20
CA ILE A 202 -31.46 -16.35 -4.61
C ILE A 202 -31.16 -16.25 -6.11
N GLY A 203 -32.20 -16.06 -6.91
CA GLY A 203 -32.09 -16.17 -8.36
C GLY A 203 -31.56 -17.55 -8.76
N ASP A 204 -30.45 -17.62 -9.47
CA ASP A 204 -29.77 -18.85 -9.90
C ASP A 204 -28.76 -19.39 -8.88
N TYR A 205 -28.53 -18.69 -7.77
CA TYR A 205 -27.48 -19.04 -6.83
C TYR A 205 -28.00 -19.80 -5.62
N TYR A 206 -27.32 -20.88 -5.26
CA TYR A 206 -27.50 -21.58 -3.98
C TYR A 206 -26.64 -20.85 -2.93
N VAL A 207 -27.26 -20.46 -1.82
CA VAL A 207 -26.68 -19.60 -0.78
C VAL A 207 -26.73 -20.28 0.58
N PRO A 208 -25.80 -21.19 0.91
CA PRO A 208 -25.68 -21.71 2.26
C PRO A 208 -25.27 -20.60 3.22
N ILE A 209 -25.91 -20.57 4.41
CA ILE A 209 -25.67 -19.61 5.48
C ILE A 209 -25.18 -20.36 6.70
N ILE A 210 -24.11 -19.90 7.30
CA ILE A 210 -23.41 -20.48 8.43
C ILE A 210 -23.59 -19.54 9.62
N ALA A 211 -24.16 -20.03 10.71
CA ALA A 211 -24.26 -19.30 11.96
C ALA A 211 -23.09 -19.70 12.89
N VAL A 212 -22.46 -18.72 13.52
CA VAL A 212 -21.50 -18.93 14.61
C VAL A 212 -22.30 -19.15 15.88
N MET A 213 -22.03 -20.27 16.59
CA MET A 213 -22.86 -20.74 17.69
C MET A 213 -22.22 -20.61 19.06
N ASP A 214 -21.19 -21.40 19.32
CA ASP A 214 -20.52 -21.45 20.61
C ASP A 214 -19.16 -20.77 20.52
N PHE A 215 -18.73 -20.26 21.66
CA PHE A 215 -17.51 -19.49 21.79
C PHE A 215 -16.44 -20.30 22.53
N PRO A 216 -15.15 -20.11 22.17
CA PRO A 216 -14.05 -20.67 22.97
C PRO A 216 -14.01 -20.02 24.38
N SER A 217 -13.31 -20.66 25.29
CA SER A 217 -13.13 -20.15 26.67
C SER A 217 -12.45 -18.76 26.73
N SER A 218 -11.68 -18.42 25.73
CA SER A 218 -11.04 -17.10 25.59
C SER A 218 -11.00 -16.68 24.13
N THR A 219 -11.09 -15.36 23.89
CA THR A 219 -10.95 -14.76 22.58
C THR A 219 -9.76 -13.80 22.57
N TYR A 220 -9.17 -13.62 21.40
CA TYR A 220 -8.09 -12.65 21.18
C TYR A 220 -8.43 -11.76 19.97
N PRO A 221 -7.86 -10.54 19.92
CA PRO A 221 -8.15 -9.61 18.82
C PRO A 221 -7.85 -10.20 17.44
N ALA A 222 -8.73 -9.95 16.46
CA ALA A 222 -8.64 -10.42 15.08
C ALA A 222 -8.66 -11.95 14.92
N VAL A 223 -9.34 -12.68 15.81
CA VAL A 223 -9.42 -14.14 15.77
C VAL A 223 -9.93 -14.68 14.44
N PHE A 224 -10.82 -13.95 13.74
CA PHE A 224 -11.36 -14.31 12.44
C PHE A 224 -10.58 -13.76 11.24
N ASP A 225 -9.41 -13.21 11.43
CA ASP A 225 -8.58 -12.72 10.32
C ASP A 225 -8.24 -13.81 9.28
N LYS A 226 -8.21 -15.07 9.71
CA LYS A 226 -8.08 -16.22 8.80
C LYS A 226 -9.12 -16.25 7.67
N LEU A 227 -10.26 -15.57 7.80
CA LEU A 227 -11.25 -15.43 6.74
C LEU A 227 -10.71 -14.60 5.57
N ASN A 228 -9.88 -13.60 5.83
CA ASN A 228 -9.24 -12.77 4.80
C ASN A 228 -8.27 -13.57 3.91
N ARG A 229 -7.82 -14.73 4.39
CA ARG A 229 -6.89 -15.63 3.70
C ARG A 229 -7.59 -16.69 2.86
N THR A 230 -8.94 -16.70 2.84
CA THR A 230 -9.70 -17.70 2.07
C THR A 230 -9.77 -17.34 0.59
N MET A 231 -9.49 -18.33 -0.28
CA MET A 231 -9.55 -18.19 -1.73
C MET A 231 -10.97 -18.49 -2.24
N GLN A 232 -11.96 -17.72 -1.73
CA GLN A 232 -13.35 -17.86 -2.16
C GLN A 232 -14.21 -16.64 -1.82
N GLU A 233 -15.33 -16.51 -2.50
CA GLU A 233 -16.31 -15.47 -2.25
C GLU A 233 -17.14 -15.80 -1.02
N PHE A 234 -17.34 -14.81 -0.17
CA PHE A 234 -18.24 -14.89 0.98
C PHE A 234 -18.69 -13.49 1.42
N ARG A 235 -19.75 -13.46 2.21
CA ARG A 235 -20.11 -12.31 3.02
C ARG A 235 -20.18 -12.76 4.47
N TRP A 236 -19.61 -11.95 5.35
CA TRP A 236 -19.64 -12.13 6.80
C TRP A 236 -20.26 -10.89 7.42
N THR A 237 -21.36 -11.06 8.10
CA THR A 237 -22.08 -9.98 8.80
C THR A 237 -22.14 -10.29 10.27
N THR A 238 -21.70 -9.37 11.09
CA THR A 238 -21.82 -9.39 12.54
C THR A 238 -22.74 -8.25 12.96
N ARG A 239 -23.78 -8.57 13.71
CA ARG A 239 -24.68 -7.59 14.32
C ARG A 239 -24.49 -7.63 15.83
N PHE A 240 -24.35 -6.48 16.44
CA PHE A 240 -24.27 -6.31 17.89
C PHE A 240 -25.28 -5.29 18.35
N ILE A 241 -26.10 -5.65 19.35
CA ILE A 241 -27.08 -4.77 19.98
C ILE A 241 -26.62 -4.57 21.43
N PRO A 242 -25.91 -3.45 21.73
CA PRO A 242 -25.40 -3.21 23.07
C PRO A 242 -26.54 -2.90 24.04
N MET A 243 -26.37 -3.32 25.27
CA MET A 243 -27.26 -3.00 26.39
C MET A 243 -26.68 -1.83 27.20
N SER A 244 -27.58 -1.04 27.81
CA SER A 244 -27.14 -0.07 28.80
C SER A 244 -26.45 -0.77 30.01
N LYS A 245 -25.66 -0.01 30.75
CA LYS A 245 -24.98 -0.53 31.94
C LYS A 245 -25.99 -1.13 32.93
N GLU A 246 -27.16 -0.48 33.06
CA GLU A 246 -28.22 -0.97 33.95
C GLU A 246 -28.82 -2.30 33.49
N MET A 247 -29.10 -2.44 32.20
CA MET A 247 -29.60 -3.71 31.65
C MET A 247 -28.55 -4.80 31.73
N SER A 248 -27.30 -4.49 31.43
CA SER A 248 -26.16 -5.42 31.55
C SER A 248 -26.04 -5.96 32.98
N SER A 249 -26.15 -5.08 33.99
CA SER A 249 -26.11 -5.48 35.40
C SER A 249 -27.30 -6.38 35.75
N LYS A 250 -28.50 -6.06 35.29
CA LYS A 250 -29.70 -6.88 35.53
C LYS A 250 -29.57 -8.28 34.90
N GLU A 251 -29.01 -8.38 33.69
CA GLU A 251 -28.78 -9.68 33.06
C GLU A 251 -27.68 -10.49 33.75
N ALA A 252 -26.61 -9.82 34.21
CA ALA A 252 -25.58 -10.45 35.00
C ALA A 252 -26.11 -10.97 36.34
N ASP A 253 -26.98 -10.20 37.02
CA ASP A 253 -27.69 -10.65 38.25
C ASP A 253 -28.54 -11.88 37.99
N LYS A 254 -29.29 -11.94 36.88
CA LYS A 254 -30.08 -13.11 36.54
C LYS A 254 -29.20 -14.33 36.29
N TYR A 255 -28.07 -14.13 35.62
CA TYR A 255 -27.11 -15.21 35.38
C TYR A 255 -26.50 -15.71 36.67
N GLN A 256 -26.09 -14.83 37.58
CA GLN A 256 -25.55 -15.15 38.89
C GLN A 256 -26.56 -15.94 39.71
N LYS A 257 -27.84 -15.49 39.77
CA LYS A 257 -28.89 -16.16 40.52
C LYS A 257 -29.16 -17.57 39.97
N ARG A 258 -29.07 -17.77 38.64
CA ARG A 258 -29.19 -19.09 38.02
C ARG A 258 -28.03 -20.00 38.41
N MET A 259 -26.80 -19.49 38.40
CA MET A 259 -25.64 -20.27 38.78
C MET A 259 -25.64 -20.60 40.25
N TYR A 260 -26.01 -19.64 41.13
CA TYR A 260 -26.18 -19.87 42.56
C TYR A 260 -27.22 -20.95 42.85
N SER A 261 -28.37 -20.92 42.18
CA SER A 261 -29.39 -21.97 42.33
C SER A 261 -28.99 -23.34 41.75
N ALA A 262 -28.09 -23.36 40.75
CA ALA A 262 -27.52 -24.59 40.19
C ALA A 262 -26.42 -25.24 41.10
N ARG A 263 -25.84 -24.46 41.99
CA ARG A 263 -24.78 -24.90 42.94
C ARG A 263 -25.32 -25.97 43.92
N LYS A 264 -26.54 -25.72 44.43
CA LYS A 264 -27.22 -26.65 45.34
C LYS A 264 -28.46 -27.22 44.67
N SER A 265 -28.68 -28.53 44.76
CA SER A 265 -29.92 -29.12 44.27
C SER A 265 -31.11 -28.70 45.16
N ALA A 266 -32.30 -28.60 44.54
CA ALA A 266 -33.52 -28.27 45.29
C ALA A 266 -33.72 -29.21 46.47
N GLY A 267 -33.37 -30.48 46.37
CA GLY A 267 -33.39 -31.45 47.45
C GLY A 267 -32.39 -31.14 48.59
N THR A 268 -31.18 -30.67 48.24
CA THR A 268 -30.16 -30.27 49.25
C THR A 268 -30.62 -29.04 50.01
N ILE A 269 -31.19 -28.03 49.34
CA ILE A 269 -31.73 -26.82 49.97
C ILE A 269 -32.85 -27.14 50.92
N ILE A 270 -33.78 -28.02 50.52
CA ILE A 270 -34.89 -28.47 51.38
C ILE A 270 -34.37 -29.21 52.61
N THR A 271 -33.36 -30.05 52.46
CA THR A 271 -32.77 -30.85 53.56
C THR A 271 -32.01 -29.97 54.54
N GLU A 272 -31.26 -28.94 54.04
CA GLU A 272 -30.60 -27.96 54.90
C GLU A 272 -31.59 -27.12 55.70
N LEU A 273 -32.68 -26.67 55.06
CA LEU A 273 -33.76 -25.95 55.71
C LEU A 273 -34.48 -26.80 56.77
N ALA A 274 -34.63 -28.09 56.51
CA ALA A 274 -35.31 -29.02 57.41
C ALA A 274 -34.41 -29.49 58.56
N ALA A 275 -33.10 -29.66 58.33
CA ALA A 275 -32.16 -30.22 59.26
C ALA A 275 -31.29 -29.16 60.01
N ASN A 276 -31.32 -27.90 59.62
CA ASN A 276 -30.50 -26.79 60.10
C ASN A 276 -28.98 -27.10 60.09
N VAL A 277 -28.52 -27.90 59.09
CA VAL A 277 -27.14 -28.35 58.93
C VAL A 277 -26.73 -28.03 57.49
N GLU A 278 -25.59 -27.36 57.29
CA GLU A 278 -24.95 -27.15 55.98
C GLU A 278 -24.41 -28.47 55.44
N ILE A 279 -24.87 -28.84 54.24
CA ILE A 279 -24.43 -30.08 53.59
C ILE A 279 -23.37 -29.66 52.52
N ASP A 280 -22.15 -30.11 52.68
CA ASP A 280 -20.99 -29.81 51.88
C ASP A 280 -20.95 -30.62 50.56
N ARG A 281 -22.09 -30.70 49.85
CA ARG A 281 -22.23 -31.31 48.51
C ARG A 281 -22.48 -30.21 47.46
N GLU A 282 -21.40 -29.60 47.05
CA GLU A 282 -21.45 -28.60 46.02
C GLU A 282 -21.09 -29.17 44.63
N ASN A 283 -21.75 -28.70 43.63
CA ASN A 283 -21.36 -28.97 42.23
C ASN A 283 -20.14 -28.07 41.89
N SER A 284 -18.95 -28.64 41.82
CA SER A 284 -17.71 -27.90 41.56
C SER A 284 -17.78 -27.05 40.30
N GLY A 285 -18.44 -27.49 39.25
CA GLY A 285 -18.65 -26.71 38.02
C GLY A 285 -19.53 -25.48 38.26
N ALA A 286 -20.58 -25.61 39.13
CA ALA A 286 -21.44 -24.47 39.43
C ALA A 286 -20.77 -23.42 40.31
N VAL A 287 -19.81 -23.83 41.16
CA VAL A 287 -18.99 -22.93 42.01
C VAL A 287 -18.05 -22.08 41.14
N VAL A 288 -17.42 -22.68 40.12
CA VAL A 288 -16.60 -21.96 39.17
C VAL A 288 -17.44 -20.95 38.39
N MET A 289 -18.60 -21.37 37.88
CA MET A 289 -19.50 -20.49 37.12
C MET A 289 -20.07 -19.35 37.98
N GLU A 290 -20.29 -19.57 39.29
CA GLU A 290 -20.69 -18.52 40.22
C GLU A 290 -19.57 -17.49 40.42
N SER A 291 -18.35 -17.93 40.53
CA SER A 291 -17.16 -17.04 40.61
C SER A 291 -17.01 -16.21 39.35
N GLU A 292 -17.19 -16.82 38.18
CA GLU A 292 -17.19 -16.12 36.89
C GLU A 292 -18.34 -15.08 36.82
N ALA A 293 -19.53 -15.44 37.28
CA ALA A 293 -20.67 -14.52 37.30
C ALA A 293 -20.43 -13.30 38.20
N ASN A 294 -19.79 -13.52 39.35
CA ASN A 294 -19.38 -12.43 40.25
C ASN A 294 -18.34 -11.52 39.61
N GLN A 295 -17.39 -12.10 38.86
CA GLN A 295 -16.38 -11.31 38.13
C GLN A 295 -17.03 -10.47 37.04
N ILE A 296 -17.94 -11.04 36.23
CA ILE A 296 -18.70 -10.34 35.20
C ILE A 296 -19.41 -9.12 35.78
N GLN A 297 -20.05 -9.30 36.94
CA GLN A 297 -20.78 -8.21 37.60
C GLN A 297 -19.84 -7.10 38.11
N ALA A 298 -18.70 -7.48 38.69
CA ALA A 298 -17.66 -6.55 39.10
C ALA A 298 -17.10 -5.75 37.91
N ASP A 299 -16.82 -6.40 36.81
CA ASP A 299 -16.27 -5.76 35.60
C ASP A 299 -17.28 -4.78 34.96
N ILE A 300 -18.56 -5.11 34.92
CA ILE A 300 -19.63 -4.20 34.47
C ILE A 300 -19.73 -3.01 35.43
N ALA A 301 -19.64 -3.22 36.72
CA ALA A 301 -19.70 -2.16 37.74
C ALA A 301 -18.52 -1.20 37.59
N MET A 302 -17.31 -1.72 37.35
CA MET A 302 -16.11 -0.94 37.09
C MET A 302 -16.13 -0.23 35.72
N GLY A 303 -17.04 -0.59 34.82
CA GLY A 303 -17.13 -0.03 33.47
C GLY A 303 -16.09 -0.56 32.51
N SER A 304 -15.64 -1.80 32.66
CA SER A 304 -14.69 -2.46 31.75
C SER A 304 -15.34 -2.85 30.43
N TYR A 305 -16.59 -3.26 30.46
CA TYR A 305 -17.44 -3.58 29.32
C TYR A 305 -18.92 -3.53 29.66
N VAL A 306 -19.78 -3.59 28.66
CA VAL A 306 -21.22 -3.86 28.79
C VAL A 306 -21.56 -5.14 28.01
N LEU A 307 -22.75 -5.70 28.30
CA LEU A 307 -23.24 -6.86 27.57
C LEU A 307 -24.05 -6.43 26.33
N GLY A 308 -24.22 -7.32 25.39
CA GLY A 308 -25.08 -7.11 24.24
C GLY A 308 -25.41 -8.40 23.51
N TYR A 309 -26.45 -8.33 22.68
CA TYR A 309 -26.85 -9.43 21.82
C TYR A 309 -26.01 -9.48 20.58
N TYR A 310 -25.37 -10.59 20.36
CA TYR A 310 -24.49 -10.86 19.23
C TYR A 310 -25.13 -11.80 18.24
N THR A 311 -24.97 -11.51 16.95
CA THR A 311 -25.37 -12.40 15.87
C THR A 311 -24.27 -12.34 14.81
N SER A 312 -23.71 -13.47 14.41
CA SER A 312 -22.74 -13.53 13.35
C SER A 312 -23.08 -14.63 12.37
N SER A 313 -23.15 -14.27 11.10
CA SER A 313 -23.49 -15.17 10.01
C SER A 313 -22.53 -14.98 8.84
N LEU A 314 -22.13 -16.09 8.23
CA LEU A 314 -21.37 -16.12 6.99
C LEU A 314 -22.22 -16.72 5.90
N MET A 315 -22.21 -16.17 4.71
CA MET A 315 -22.82 -16.76 3.54
C MET A 315 -21.82 -16.87 2.39
N CYS A 316 -21.96 -17.90 1.58
CA CYS A 316 -21.28 -18.04 0.31
C CYS A 316 -22.29 -18.44 -0.76
N TRP A 317 -21.90 -18.37 -2.02
CA TRP A 317 -22.82 -18.61 -3.13
C TRP A 317 -22.13 -19.27 -4.31
N ASP A 318 -22.91 -20.06 -5.04
CA ASP A 318 -22.52 -20.60 -6.34
C ASP A 318 -23.77 -21.06 -7.11
N LYS A 319 -23.69 -21.06 -8.46
CA LYS A 319 -24.78 -21.58 -9.31
C LYS A 319 -24.92 -23.10 -9.21
N LYS A 320 -23.82 -23.78 -8.86
CA LYS A 320 -23.82 -25.24 -8.67
C LYS A 320 -23.91 -25.58 -7.18
N LEU A 321 -24.92 -26.37 -6.81
CA LEU A 321 -25.15 -26.76 -5.42
C LEU A 321 -23.94 -27.48 -4.78
N SER A 322 -23.23 -28.33 -5.53
CA SER A 322 -22.06 -29.06 -5.03
C SER A 322 -20.92 -28.09 -4.67
N VAL A 323 -20.69 -27.06 -5.49
CA VAL A 323 -19.65 -26.04 -5.26
C VAL A 323 -20.04 -25.13 -4.09
N ALA A 324 -21.30 -24.70 -4.00
CA ALA A 324 -21.79 -23.92 -2.87
C ALA A 324 -21.60 -24.65 -1.53
N LYS A 325 -21.91 -25.96 -1.49
CA LYS A 325 -21.69 -26.79 -0.30
C LYS A 325 -20.21 -26.98 0.03
N GLU A 326 -19.33 -27.08 -0.96
CA GLU A 326 -17.88 -27.13 -0.74
C GLU A 326 -17.36 -25.83 -0.16
N LYS A 327 -17.75 -24.68 -0.72
CA LYS A 327 -17.44 -23.35 -0.19
C LYS A 327 -17.90 -23.22 1.27
N SER A 328 -19.12 -23.65 1.58
CA SER A 328 -19.68 -23.65 2.95
C SER A 328 -18.82 -24.48 3.90
N ARG A 329 -18.40 -25.69 3.51
CA ARG A 329 -17.53 -26.55 4.33
C ARG A 329 -16.18 -25.92 4.62
N LYS A 330 -15.56 -25.28 3.63
CA LYS A 330 -14.27 -24.56 3.79
C LYS A 330 -14.42 -23.43 4.81
N LEU A 331 -15.45 -22.60 4.71
CA LEU A 331 -15.71 -21.53 5.68
C LEU A 331 -15.95 -22.08 7.09
N GLN A 332 -16.74 -23.15 7.23
CA GLN A 332 -16.94 -23.80 8.53
C GLN A 332 -15.63 -24.33 9.13
N GLN A 333 -14.73 -24.87 8.29
CA GLN A 333 -13.41 -25.31 8.75
C GLN A 333 -12.59 -24.14 9.29
N VAL A 334 -12.61 -22.99 8.62
CA VAL A 334 -11.92 -21.78 9.09
C VAL A 334 -12.49 -21.34 10.43
N VAL A 335 -13.80 -21.22 10.57
CA VAL A 335 -14.45 -20.82 11.84
C VAL A 335 -14.08 -21.79 12.98
N ARG A 336 -14.15 -23.10 12.72
CA ARG A 336 -13.76 -24.12 13.70
C ARG A 336 -12.27 -24.07 14.07
N SER A 337 -11.40 -23.75 13.09
CA SER A 337 -9.96 -23.59 13.38
C SER A 337 -9.65 -22.39 14.28
N CYS A 338 -10.61 -21.47 14.43
CA CYS A 338 -10.53 -20.34 15.38
C CYS A 338 -11.11 -20.69 16.76
N GLY A 339 -11.54 -21.95 16.98
CA GLY A 339 -12.07 -22.41 18.26
C GLY A 339 -13.58 -22.21 18.44
N PHE A 340 -14.29 -21.72 17.41
CA PHE A 340 -15.74 -21.52 17.47
C PHE A 340 -16.50 -22.72 16.89
N SER A 341 -17.67 -23.02 17.43
CA SER A 341 -18.59 -23.92 16.75
C SER A 341 -19.47 -23.15 15.75
N CYS A 342 -19.85 -23.81 14.70
CA CYS A 342 -20.73 -23.24 13.67
C CYS A 342 -21.60 -24.32 13.03
N MET A 343 -22.76 -23.91 12.53
CA MET A 343 -23.66 -24.76 11.80
C MET A 343 -24.23 -24.07 10.56
N GLU A 344 -24.54 -24.85 9.53
CA GLU A 344 -25.28 -24.37 8.38
C GLU A 344 -26.77 -24.27 8.75
N GLU A 345 -27.38 -23.11 8.55
CA GLU A 345 -28.78 -22.85 8.78
C GLU A 345 -29.62 -23.53 7.69
N LYS A 346 -30.52 -24.38 8.11
CA LYS A 346 -31.42 -25.13 7.20
C LYS A 346 -32.85 -24.59 7.29
N MET A 347 -33.47 -24.72 8.46
CA MET A 347 -34.86 -24.30 8.68
C MET A 347 -35.00 -22.79 8.81
N ASN A 348 -34.00 -22.13 9.45
CA ASN A 348 -34.01 -20.69 9.72
C ASN A 348 -33.16 -19.89 8.69
N ASN A 349 -32.92 -20.48 7.52
CA ASN A 349 -32.03 -19.86 6.53
C ASN A 349 -32.55 -18.51 6.02
N MET A 350 -33.88 -18.35 5.87
CA MET A 350 -34.48 -17.08 5.47
C MET A 350 -34.29 -16.01 6.53
N GLU A 351 -34.62 -16.30 7.80
CA GLU A 351 -34.38 -15.32 8.89
C GLU A 351 -32.89 -15.03 9.10
N ALA A 352 -32.01 -16.01 8.89
CA ALA A 352 -30.59 -15.80 8.97
C ALA A 352 -30.11 -14.84 7.87
N TRP A 353 -30.60 -14.98 6.62
CA TRP A 353 -30.31 -14.08 5.53
C TRP A 353 -30.85 -12.66 5.78
N GLU A 354 -32.13 -12.56 6.20
CA GLU A 354 -32.72 -11.26 6.57
C GLU A 354 -31.93 -10.57 7.69
N GLY A 355 -31.43 -11.33 8.67
CA GLY A 355 -30.61 -10.83 9.77
C GLY A 355 -29.23 -10.33 9.34
N MET A 356 -28.78 -10.65 8.14
CA MET A 356 -27.55 -10.11 7.53
C MET A 356 -27.77 -8.77 6.81
N MET A 357 -29.03 -8.35 6.61
CA MET A 357 -29.32 -7.07 5.97
C MET A 357 -29.03 -5.92 6.92
N PRO A 358 -28.23 -4.91 6.51
CA PRO A 358 -27.98 -3.74 7.33
C PRO A 358 -29.29 -3.03 7.67
N GLY A 359 -29.49 -2.72 8.94
CA GLY A 359 -30.74 -2.12 9.42
C GLY A 359 -31.81 -3.10 9.91
N ASN A 360 -31.74 -4.39 9.56
CA ASN A 360 -32.67 -5.38 10.09
C ASN A 360 -32.22 -5.90 11.47
N VAL A 361 -32.74 -5.30 12.52
CA VAL A 361 -32.44 -5.66 13.92
C VAL A 361 -33.32 -6.79 14.46
N TYR A 362 -34.41 -7.16 13.76
CA TYR A 362 -35.43 -8.05 14.25
C TYR A 362 -35.22 -9.51 13.86
N ALA A 363 -34.80 -9.74 12.63
CA ALA A 363 -34.57 -11.08 12.12
C ALA A 363 -33.40 -11.77 12.82
N ASN A 364 -33.41 -13.09 12.77
CA ASN A 364 -32.48 -14.03 13.36
C ASN A 364 -32.65 -14.24 14.89
N ILE A 365 -33.05 -15.44 15.24
CA ILE A 365 -33.30 -15.89 16.62
C ILE A 365 -32.01 -16.18 17.42
N ARG A 366 -30.87 -16.35 16.73
CA ARG A 366 -29.60 -16.68 17.37
C ARG A 366 -28.93 -15.39 17.89
N ARG A 367 -29.11 -15.18 19.20
CA ARG A 367 -28.70 -13.95 19.90
C ARG A 367 -27.99 -14.27 21.21
N PRO A 368 -26.83 -14.94 21.19
CA PRO A 368 -26.04 -15.13 22.40
C PRO A 368 -25.67 -13.77 23.00
N LEU A 369 -25.60 -13.75 24.33
CA LEU A 369 -25.20 -12.60 25.10
C LEU A 369 -23.67 -12.63 25.27
N ILE A 370 -22.97 -11.60 24.84
CA ILE A 370 -21.52 -11.46 24.99
C ILE A 370 -21.15 -10.04 25.47
N SER A 371 -19.93 -9.88 26.00
CA SER A 371 -19.41 -8.58 26.36
C SER A 371 -18.94 -7.78 25.12
N THR A 372 -18.95 -6.45 25.22
CA THR A 372 -18.38 -5.58 24.18
C THR A 372 -16.89 -5.84 23.97
N GLN A 373 -16.17 -6.29 24.99
CA GLN A 373 -14.77 -6.70 24.91
C GLN A 373 -14.61 -7.94 24.01
N ASN A 374 -15.39 -8.98 24.23
CA ASN A 374 -15.36 -10.18 23.38
C ASN A 374 -15.83 -9.87 21.96
N MET A 375 -16.90 -9.05 21.81
CA MET A 375 -17.33 -8.58 20.49
C MET A 375 -16.19 -7.92 19.73
N SER A 376 -15.43 -7.04 20.40
CA SER A 376 -14.32 -6.33 19.78
C SER A 376 -13.17 -7.23 19.32
N ASN A 377 -13.04 -8.45 19.88
CA ASN A 377 -12.04 -9.43 19.43
C ASN A 377 -12.48 -10.21 18.18
N ILE A 378 -13.79 -10.32 17.96
CA ILE A 378 -14.37 -11.21 16.93
C ILE A 378 -15.03 -10.47 15.75
N ILE A 379 -14.96 -9.15 15.71
CA ILE A 379 -15.29 -8.35 14.52
C ILE A 379 -14.09 -8.28 13.58
N PRO A 380 -14.26 -7.82 12.32
CA PRO A 380 -13.13 -7.53 11.46
C PRO A 380 -12.23 -6.45 12.09
N LEU A 381 -10.94 -6.73 12.22
CA LEU A 381 -9.93 -5.79 12.75
C LEU A 381 -8.72 -5.66 11.81
N SER A 382 -8.73 -6.38 10.70
CA SER A 382 -7.69 -6.34 9.69
C SER A 382 -8.29 -6.36 8.31
N SER A 383 -7.61 -5.77 7.37
CA SER A 383 -7.90 -5.87 5.95
C SER A 383 -6.68 -6.32 5.18
N ALA A 384 -6.89 -6.86 3.99
CA ALA A 384 -5.81 -7.07 3.04
C ALA A 384 -5.65 -5.77 2.25
N TRP A 385 -4.71 -4.91 2.67
CA TRP A 385 -4.48 -3.64 2.00
C TRP A 385 -4.04 -3.86 0.55
N GLN A 386 -4.74 -3.21 -0.38
CA GLN A 386 -4.57 -3.43 -1.82
C GLN A 386 -3.68 -2.36 -2.49
N GLY A 387 -3.16 -1.40 -1.75
CA GLY A 387 -2.52 -0.23 -2.34
C GLY A 387 -3.55 0.74 -2.96
N MET A 388 -3.13 1.50 -3.95
CA MET A 388 -3.99 2.49 -4.61
C MET A 388 -4.32 2.04 -6.04
N LEU A 389 -5.55 1.58 -6.28
CA LEU A 389 -6.04 1.25 -7.63
C LEU A 389 -6.14 2.50 -8.51
N TYR A 390 -6.49 3.63 -7.92
CA TYR A 390 -6.66 4.90 -8.59
C TYR A 390 -5.69 5.93 -8.02
N ASN A 391 -4.86 6.55 -8.88
CA ASN A 391 -3.83 7.48 -8.49
C ASN A 391 -4.13 8.88 -9.04
N ASP A 392 -4.69 9.74 -8.20
CA ASP A 392 -5.07 11.12 -8.57
C ASP A 392 -3.86 11.93 -9.03
N PHE A 393 -2.71 11.78 -8.39
CA PHE A 393 -1.50 12.52 -8.74
C PHE A 393 -1.02 12.22 -10.17
N THR A 394 -1.01 10.94 -10.57
CA THR A 394 -0.62 10.57 -11.94
C THR A 394 -1.70 10.93 -12.95
N LEU A 395 -2.99 10.90 -12.56
CA LEU A 395 -4.08 11.41 -13.39
C LEU A 395 -3.88 12.90 -13.70
N GLU A 396 -3.64 13.72 -12.70
CA GLU A 396 -3.41 15.15 -12.86
C GLU A 396 -2.10 15.45 -13.62
N THR A 397 -1.06 14.64 -13.40
CA THR A 397 0.27 14.87 -13.97
C THR A 397 0.43 14.29 -15.36
N CYS A 398 -0.07 13.09 -15.63
CA CYS A 398 0.17 12.35 -16.87
C CYS A 398 -1.13 12.00 -17.62
N GLY A 399 -2.30 12.29 -17.04
CA GLY A 399 -3.59 11.92 -17.61
C GLY A 399 -3.95 10.44 -17.42
N SER A 400 -3.25 9.72 -16.57
CA SER A 400 -3.47 8.29 -16.30
C SER A 400 -3.53 8.03 -14.81
N ALA A 401 -4.63 7.43 -14.34
CA ALA A 401 -4.82 7.07 -12.93
C ALA A 401 -4.39 5.65 -12.59
N VAL A 402 -3.94 4.86 -13.58
CA VAL A 402 -3.60 3.44 -13.37
C VAL A 402 -2.38 3.27 -12.45
N PRO A 403 -2.34 2.22 -11.63
CA PRO A 403 -1.20 1.95 -10.77
C PRO A 403 0.06 1.65 -11.58
N LEU A 404 1.22 1.93 -10.99
CA LEU A 404 2.50 1.66 -11.65
C LEU A 404 2.67 0.16 -11.94
N VAL A 405 2.42 -0.71 -10.97
CA VAL A 405 2.49 -2.17 -11.14
C VAL A 405 1.33 -2.84 -10.42
N THR A 406 0.66 -3.77 -11.09
CA THR A 406 -0.27 -4.70 -10.44
C THR A 406 0.50 -5.94 -10.01
N CYS A 407 0.52 -6.23 -8.72
CA CYS A 407 1.25 -7.34 -8.11
C CYS A 407 0.27 -8.34 -7.49
N SER A 408 0.74 -9.57 -7.29
CA SER A 408 -0.01 -10.60 -6.57
C SER A 408 0.40 -10.64 -5.09
N THR A 409 -0.46 -11.23 -4.28
CA THR A 409 -0.17 -11.54 -2.88
C THR A 409 -0.51 -12.99 -2.56
N SER A 410 0.01 -13.52 -1.47
CA SER A 410 -0.20 -14.90 -1.05
C SER A 410 -1.67 -15.29 -0.81
N TYR A 411 -2.56 -14.30 -0.64
CA TYR A 411 -3.97 -14.51 -0.33
C TYR A 411 -4.93 -14.21 -1.50
N GLY A 412 -4.39 -14.11 -2.72
CA GLY A 412 -5.18 -13.84 -3.92
C GLY A 412 -5.79 -12.45 -3.98
N THR A 413 -5.37 -11.53 -3.12
CA THR A 413 -5.76 -10.13 -3.20
C THR A 413 -4.75 -9.40 -4.06
N PRO A 414 -5.13 -8.67 -5.11
CA PRO A 414 -4.18 -7.89 -5.89
C PRO A 414 -3.56 -6.78 -5.05
N PHE A 415 -2.32 -6.40 -5.36
CA PHE A 415 -1.66 -5.24 -4.78
C PHE A 415 -1.31 -4.24 -5.87
N PHE A 416 -1.88 -3.05 -5.78
CA PHE A 416 -1.71 -1.95 -6.72
C PHE A 416 -0.58 -1.04 -6.25
N LEU A 417 0.62 -1.35 -6.71
CA LEU A 417 1.84 -0.66 -6.30
C LEU A 417 1.92 0.71 -6.98
N ASN A 418 2.05 1.76 -6.18
CA ASN A 418 2.43 3.11 -6.57
C ASN A 418 3.57 3.59 -5.68
N LEU A 419 4.48 4.37 -6.25
CA LEU A 419 5.65 4.86 -5.50
C LEU A 419 5.35 6.13 -4.71
N ASN A 420 4.33 6.88 -5.09
CA ASN A 420 4.03 8.16 -4.49
C ASN A 420 3.06 8.08 -3.31
N VAL A 421 3.28 8.96 -2.36
CA VAL A 421 2.33 9.33 -1.31
C VAL A 421 1.98 10.80 -1.55
N ARG A 422 0.79 11.06 -2.05
CA ARG A 422 0.41 12.37 -2.61
C ARG A 422 1.37 12.77 -3.74
N ASP A 423 2.11 13.87 -3.61
CA ASP A 423 3.07 14.40 -4.58
C ASP A 423 4.53 13.93 -4.34
N VAL A 424 4.80 13.17 -3.28
CA VAL A 424 6.14 12.67 -2.94
C VAL A 424 6.30 11.24 -3.44
N GLY A 425 7.12 11.03 -4.47
CA GLY A 425 7.40 9.70 -5.04
C GLY A 425 8.81 9.16 -4.75
N HIS A 426 9.55 9.80 -3.84
CA HIS A 426 10.86 9.30 -3.46
C HIS A 426 10.74 7.94 -2.77
N THR A 427 11.46 6.95 -3.32
CA THR A 427 11.37 5.55 -2.91
C THR A 427 12.75 5.00 -2.59
N PHE A 428 12.88 4.30 -1.48
CA PHE A 428 14.10 3.60 -1.11
C PHE A 428 13.91 2.08 -1.21
N ILE A 429 14.82 1.41 -1.91
CA ILE A 429 14.81 -0.05 -2.14
C ILE A 429 15.97 -0.67 -1.38
N PHE A 430 15.67 -1.54 -0.43
CA PHE A 430 16.65 -2.27 0.36
C PHE A 430 16.64 -3.75 -0.02
N GLY A 431 17.80 -4.33 -0.29
CA GLY A 431 17.87 -5.76 -0.51
C GLY A 431 19.28 -6.29 -0.68
N PRO A 432 19.58 -7.46 -0.09
CA PRO A 432 20.89 -8.10 -0.21
C PRO A 432 21.18 -8.48 -1.66
N THR A 433 22.45 -8.76 -1.93
CA THR A 433 22.90 -9.23 -3.25
C THR A 433 22.16 -10.50 -3.65
N GLY A 434 21.65 -10.53 -4.89
CA GLY A 434 20.90 -11.68 -5.41
C GLY A 434 19.44 -11.76 -5.03
N ALA A 435 18.90 -10.84 -4.22
CA ALA A 435 17.49 -10.84 -3.82
C ALA A 435 16.51 -10.36 -4.91
N GLY A 436 17.00 -9.87 -6.06
CA GLY A 436 16.16 -9.44 -7.19
C GLY A 436 15.99 -7.94 -7.33
N LYS A 437 16.84 -7.12 -6.70
CA LYS A 437 16.81 -5.65 -6.73
C LYS A 437 16.82 -5.09 -8.15
N SER A 438 17.79 -5.49 -8.98
CA SER A 438 17.93 -5.00 -10.36
C SER A 438 16.72 -5.38 -11.22
N THR A 439 16.17 -6.58 -11.04
CA THR A 439 14.97 -7.03 -11.72
C THR A 439 13.74 -6.18 -11.35
N LEU A 440 13.58 -5.85 -10.07
CA LEU A 440 12.52 -4.94 -9.62
C LEU A 440 12.68 -3.55 -10.24
N MET A 441 13.89 -2.99 -10.22
CA MET A 441 14.16 -1.68 -10.82
C MET A 441 13.85 -1.66 -12.32
N ALA A 442 14.33 -2.66 -13.06
CA ALA A 442 14.05 -2.76 -14.50
C ALA A 442 12.56 -2.93 -14.81
N LEU A 443 11.82 -3.67 -13.97
CA LEU A 443 10.36 -3.75 -14.09
C LEU A 443 9.69 -2.41 -13.81
N LEU A 444 10.09 -1.68 -12.77
CA LEU A 444 9.55 -0.36 -12.46
C LEU A 444 9.82 0.62 -13.60
N MET A 445 11.02 0.60 -14.20
CA MET A 445 11.34 1.40 -15.40
C MET A 445 10.43 1.05 -16.57
N ALA A 446 10.26 -0.24 -16.85
CA ALA A 446 9.38 -0.71 -17.93
C ALA A 446 7.93 -0.28 -17.73
N GLN A 447 7.44 -0.39 -16.50
CA GLN A 447 6.06 -0.01 -16.18
C GLN A 447 5.85 1.51 -16.12
N ALA A 448 6.88 2.30 -15.81
CA ALA A 448 6.81 3.76 -15.83
C ALA A 448 6.56 4.32 -17.25
N THR A 449 6.88 3.56 -18.30
CA THR A 449 6.63 3.95 -19.70
C THR A 449 5.14 4.05 -20.07
N LYS A 450 4.23 3.62 -19.19
CA LYS A 450 2.78 3.82 -19.35
C LYS A 450 2.32 5.26 -19.05
N TYR A 451 3.14 6.03 -18.36
CA TYR A 451 2.82 7.42 -18.06
C TYR A 451 3.29 8.31 -19.22
N ARG A 452 2.33 8.96 -19.84
CA ARG A 452 2.59 9.78 -21.00
C ARG A 452 3.64 10.85 -20.74
N ASP A 453 4.61 10.96 -21.64
CA ASP A 453 5.71 11.92 -21.59
C ASP A 453 6.61 11.83 -20.37
N ALA A 454 6.56 10.73 -19.60
CA ALA A 454 7.46 10.54 -18.47
C ALA A 454 8.92 10.39 -18.92
N ASN A 455 9.83 11.00 -18.15
CA ASN A 455 11.25 10.74 -18.28
C ASN A 455 11.66 9.58 -17.36
N ILE A 456 12.47 8.67 -17.88
CA ILE A 456 12.99 7.50 -17.16
C ILE A 456 14.50 7.51 -17.30
N VAL A 457 15.18 7.89 -16.23
CA VAL A 457 16.64 8.01 -16.20
C VAL A 457 17.18 7.06 -15.15
N CYS A 458 18.18 6.26 -15.52
CA CYS A 458 18.87 5.36 -14.60
C CYS A 458 20.35 5.71 -14.54
N ILE A 459 20.89 5.84 -13.33
CA ILE A 459 22.33 5.86 -13.09
C ILE A 459 22.68 4.50 -12.48
N ASP A 460 23.35 3.68 -13.27
CA ASP A 460 23.59 2.27 -13.02
C ASP A 460 25.09 2.01 -12.76
N LYS A 461 25.40 0.90 -12.11
CA LYS A 461 26.80 0.48 -11.88
C LYS A 461 27.11 -0.93 -12.41
N GLN A 462 26.11 -1.79 -12.51
CA GLN A 462 26.27 -3.21 -12.75
C GLN A 462 25.54 -3.71 -14.01
N LEU A 463 25.31 -2.83 -14.98
CA LEU A 463 24.61 -3.15 -16.23
C LEU A 463 23.17 -3.69 -16.02
N SER A 464 22.55 -3.37 -14.88
CA SER A 464 21.28 -3.97 -14.45
C SER A 464 20.09 -3.55 -15.30
N SER A 465 20.13 -2.37 -15.91
CA SER A 465 19.08 -1.83 -16.76
C SER A 465 19.29 -2.07 -18.27
N ARG A 466 20.45 -2.60 -18.67
CA ARG A 466 20.85 -2.70 -20.08
C ARG A 466 19.88 -3.49 -20.94
N ALA A 467 19.36 -4.62 -20.43
CA ALA A 467 18.43 -5.44 -21.20
C ALA A 467 17.17 -4.66 -21.61
N PHE A 468 16.59 -3.94 -20.66
CA PHE A 468 15.42 -3.12 -20.91
C PHE A 468 15.72 -1.97 -21.89
N MET A 469 16.86 -1.29 -21.75
CA MET A 469 17.25 -0.21 -22.66
C MET A 469 17.40 -0.70 -24.10
N VAL A 470 18.06 -1.84 -24.31
CA VAL A 470 18.20 -2.46 -25.65
C VAL A 470 16.83 -2.87 -26.20
N ALA A 471 15.97 -3.48 -25.38
CA ALA A 471 14.64 -3.90 -25.80
C ALA A 471 13.74 -2.72 -26.19
N SER A 472 13.86 -1.59 -25.49
CA SER A 472 12.99 -0.42 -25.63
C SER A 472 13.51 0.69 -26.56
N GLY A 473 14.70 0.53 -27.13
CA GLY A 473 15.35 1.58 -27.92
C GLY A 473 15.81 2.78 -27.09
N GLY A 474 16.02 2.60 -25.79
CA GLY A 474 16.56 3.62 -24.90
C GLY A 474 18.04 3.88 -25.11
N ILE A 475 18.50 5.05 -24.70
CA ILE A 475 19.93 5.42 -24.78
C ILE A 475 20.66 4.77 -23.59
N TYR A 476 21.75 4.06 -23.89
CA TYR A 476 22.62 3.44 -22.91
C TYR A 476 24.08 3.89 -23.13
N VAL A 477 24.59 4.68 -22.21
CA VAL A 477 25.94 5.25 -22.31
C VAL A 477 26.81 4.85 -21.11
N GLU A 478 28.11 4.63 -21.39
CA GLU A 478 29.11 4.22 -20.40
C GLU A 478 30.30 5.19 -20.44
N PRO A 479 30.29 6.29 -19.64
CA PRO A 479 31.41 7.22 -19.57
C PRO A 479 32.70 6.52 -19.20
N GLY A 480 33.78 6.86 -19.90
CA GLY A 480 35.08 6.20 -19.75
C GLY A 480 35.32 4.97 -20.61
N LYS A 481 34.27 4.46 -21.29
CA LYS A 481 34.39 3.39 -22.31
C LYS A 481 33.85 3.87 -23.65
N ASP A 482 32.72 4.57 -23.65
CA ASP A 482 32.15 5.22 -24.83
C ASP A 482 32.79 6.60 -25.04
N ASP A 483 32.65 7.15 -26.23
CA ASP A 483 33.08 8.51 -26.53
C ASP A 483 32.18 9.56 -25.87
N VAL A 484 31.93 9.37 -24.57
CA VAL A 484 31.17 10.30 -23.75
C VAL A 484 32.10 11.26 -23.07
N ALA A 485 31.95 12.52 -23.41
CA ALA A 485 32.76 13.60 -22.91
C ALA A 485 31.87 14.74 -22.42
N PHE A 486 32.37 15.45 -21.43
CA PHE A 486 31.68 16.54 -20.77
C PHE A 486 32.42 17.85 -21.01
N GLN A 487 31.68 18.92 -21.07
CA GLN A 487 32.22 20.31 -21.05
C GLN A 487 31.56 21.09 -19.91
N PRO A 488 32.00 20.91 -18.66
CA PRO A 488 31.30 21.48 -17.50
C PRO A 488 31.25 23.01 -17.55
N LEU A 489 32.27 23.67 -18.02
CA LEU A 489 32.28 25.13 -18.09
C LEU A 489 31.42 25.70 -19.23
N SER A 490 30.83 24.88 -20.09
CA SER A 490 29.75 25.31 -21.01
C SER A 490 28.48 25.79 -20.30
N GLU A 491 28.33 25.53 -19.00
CA GLU A 491 27.26 26.09 -18.16
C GLU A 491 27.52 27.58 -17.78
N LEU A 492 28.71 28.10 -18.03
CA LEU A 492 29.04 29.47 -17.79
C LEU A 492 28.36 30.39 -18.83
N LEU A 493 27.47 31.24 -18.36
CA LEU A 493 26.70 32.15 -19.22
C LEU A 493 27.42 33.50 -19.43
N ASN A 494 27.20 34.10 -20.60
CA ASN A 494 27.64 35.46 -20.86
C ASN A 494 26.71 36.46 -20.15
N PRO A 495 27.23 37.43 -19.37
CA PRO A 495 26.41 38.39 -18.64
C PRO A 495 25.56 39.29 -19.55
N GLU A 496 25.93 39.45 -20.82
CA GLU A 496 25.16 40.24 -21.81
C GLU A 496 23.95 39.45 -22.41
N GLU A 497 23.95 38.09 -22.29
CA GLU A 497 22.97 37.23 -22.95
C GLU A 497 21.93 36.64 -21.97
N CYS A 498 22.08 36.89 -20.67
CA CYS A 498 21.21 36.32 -19.64
C CYS A 498 20.85 37.35 -18.55
N ASN A 499 19.85 37.02 -17.73
CA ASN A 499 19.53 37.87 -16.59
C ASN A 499 20.53 37.71 -15.44
N GLU A 500 20.60 38.71 -14.54
CA GLU A 500 21.56 38.72 -13.43
C GLU A 500 21.45 37.49 -12.50
N GLY A 501 20.26 36.97 -12.31
CA GLY A 501 20.03 35.77 -11.48
C GLY A 501 20.61 34.50 -12.12
N GLU A 502 20.35 34.29 -13.39
CA GLU A 502 20.88 33.16 -14.17
C GLU A 502 22.40 33.23 -14.27
N TYR A 503 22.94 34.42 -14.50
CA TYR A 503 24.39 34.63 -14.53
C TYR A 503 25.06 34.27 -13.20
N ARG A 504 24.52 34.75 -12.09
CA ARG A 504 25.04 34.40 -10.75
C ARG A 504 24.96 32.91 -10.45
N GLU A 505 23.86 32.25 -10.83
CA GLU A 505 23.68 30.81 -10.65
C GLU A 505 24.74 30.04 -11.46
N SER A 506 24.96 30.41 -12.74
CA SER A 506 25.94 29.77 -13.59
C SER A 506 27.36 29.91 -13.04
N LEU A 507 27.75 31.12 -12.59
CA LEU A 507 29.02 31.37 -11.94
C LEU A 507 29.21 30.53 -10.67
N MET A 508 28.24 30.56 -9.79
CA MET A 508 28.30 29.76 -8.54
C MET A 508 28.47 28.29 -8.82
N TRP A 509 27.73 27.76 -9.78
CA TRP A 509 27.80 26.33 -10.14
C TRP A 509 29.18 25.98 -10.72
N CYS A 510 29.71 26.78 -11.65
CA CYS A 510 31.06 26.58 -12.23
C CYS A 510 32.15 26.68 -11.16
N GLN A 511 32.04 27.64 -10.24
CA GLN A 511 32.95 27.76 -9.12
C GLN A 511 32.94 26.50 -8.23
N GLN A 512 31.77 26.06 -7.82
CA GLN A 512 31.62 24.85 -7.02
C GLN A 512 32.16 23.62 -7.74
N PHE A 513 31.95 23.52 -9.07
CA PHE A 513 32.49 22.43 -9.86
C PHE A 513 34.02 22.42 -9.82
N ILE A 514 34.70 23.56 -10.06
CA ILE A 514 36.16 23.67 -9.98
C ILE A 514 36.67 23.35 -8.58
N GLU A 515 36.03 23.88 -7.54
CA GLU A 515 36.38 23.59 -6.16
C GLU A 515 36.25 22.09 -5.85
N SER A 516 35.23 21.42 -6.43
CA SER A 516 35.07 19.96 -6.29
C SER A 516 36.23 19.19 -6.92
N LEU A 517 36.77 19.62 -8.05
CA LEU A 517 37.95 19.02 -8.68
C LEU A 517 39.18 19.11 -7.78
N LEU A 518 39.39 20.29 -7.17
CA LEU A 518 40.52 20.54 -6.25
C LEU A 518 40.42 19.65 -5.00
N VAL A 519 39.23 19.53 -4.42
CA VAL A 519 38.98 18.64 -3.26
C VAL A 519 39.34 17.19 -3.59
N GLN A 520 39.05 16.71 -4.81
CA GLN A 520 39.46 15.37 -5.24
C GLN A 520 40.98 15.15 -5.30
N GLN A 521 41.73 16.22 -5.40
CA GLN A 521 43.19 16.20 -5.33
C GLN A 521 43.75 16.49 -3.92
N ASN A 522 42.86 16.46 -2.88
CA ASN A 522 43.17 16.79 -1.48
C ASN A 522 43.67 18.25 -1.30
N ILE A 523 43.19 19.17 -2.13
CA ILE A 523 43.47 20.59 -2.02
C ILE A 523 42.26 21.26 -1.39
N GLU A 524 42.41 21.74 -0.16
CA GLU A 524 41.40 22.54 0.52
C GLU A 524 41.40 23.97 -0.03
N THR A 525 40.24 24.45 -0.46
CA THR A 525 40.09 25.80 -1.03
C THR A 525 40.06 26.83 0.06
N SER A 526 41.07 27.74 -0.01
CA SER A 526 41.12 28.92 0.84
C SER A 526 40.24 30.05 0.27
N PRO A 527 39.84 31.03 1.08
CA PRO A 527 39.11 32.22 0.58
C PRO A 527 39.80 32.98 -0.55
N LYS A 528 41.14 32.97 -0.57
CA LYS A 528 41.92 33.56 -1.65
C LYS A 528 41.84 32.75 -2.95
N MET A 529 41.83 31.44 -2.85
CA MET A 529 41.64 30.54 -3.99
C MET A 529 40.23 30.70 -4.57
N SER A 530 39.22 30.68 -3.75
CA SER A 530 37.83 30.89 -4.16
C SER A 530 37.63 32.22 -4.88
N LYS A 531 38.31 33.29 -4.41
CA LYS A 531 38.29 34.58 -5.08
C LYS A 531 38.99 34.55 -6.45
N ALA A 532 40.18 33.93 -6.55
CA ALA A 532 40.87 33.77 -7.83
C ALA A 532 40.09 32.94 -8.84
N ILE A 533 39.42 31.89 -8.38
CA ILE A 533 38.50 31.06 -9.21
C ILE A 533 37.36 31.92 -9.74
N SER A 534 36.68 32.67 -8.87
CA SER A 534 35.54 33.51 -9.25
C SER A 534 35.96 34.62 -10.24
N GLU A 535 37.07 35.31 -10.00
CA GLU A 535 37.56 36.34 -10.91
C GLU A 535 37.94 35.77 -12.27
N THR A 536 38.51 34.57 -12.33
CA THR A 536 38.84 33.88 -13.59
C THR A 536 37.58 33.45 -14.35
N LEU A 537 36.58 32.96 -13.67
CA LEU A 537 35.27 32.61 -14.27
C LEU A 537 34.56 33.84 -14.84
N MET A 538 34.57 34.96 -14.12
CA MET A 538 34.06 36.26 -14.62
C MET A 538 34.79 36.72 -15.88
N LEU A 539 36.13 36.58 -15.92
CA LEU A 539 36.91 36.91 -17.10
C LEU A 539 36.55 36.00 -18.29
N LEU A 540 36.38 34.72 -18.06
CA LEU A 540 36.01 33.75 -19.11
C LEU A 540 34.58 33.94 -19.61
N SER A 541 33.63 34.32 -18.75
CA SER A 541 32.24 34.55 -19.14
C SER A 541 32.06 35.66 -20.18
N GLU A 542 33.01 36.61 -20.26
CA GLU A 542 33.04 37.67 -21.26
C GLU A 542 33.76 37.24 -22.58
N LYS A 543 34.32 36.02 -22.59
CA LYS A 543 35.03 35.49 -23.76
C LYS A 543 34.09 34.64 -24.61
N ASP A 544 34.58 34.28 -25.80
CA ASP A 544 33.90 33.37 -26.70
C ASP A 544 33.66 32.01 -26.03
N SER A 545 32.50 31.43 -26.24
CA SER A 545 32.09 30.15 -25.65
C SER A 545 33.03 28.98 -25.96
N SER A 546 33.85 29.09 -27.01
CA SER A 546 34.91 28.12 -27.33
C SER A 546 36.04 28.10 -26.30
N MET A 547 36.12 29.12 -25.45
CA MET A 547 37.10 29.22 -24.36
C MET A 547 36.52 28.79 -22.98
N HIS A 548 35.26 28.36 -22.94
CA HIS A 548 34.66 27.91 -21.71
C HIS A 548 35.03 26.44 -21.44
N ASP A 549 36.31 26.14 -21.35
CA ASP A 549 36.85 24.82 -21.03
C ASP A 549 37.87 24.87 -19.87
N LEU A 550 38.18 23.72 -19.29
CA LEU A 550 39.08 23.63 -18.13
C LEU A 550 40.50 24.00 -18.45
N THR A 551 40.99 23.70 -19.65
CA THR A 551 42.34 24.09 -20.12
C THR A 551 42.45 25.60 -20.25
N SER A 552 41.46 26.28 -20.85
CA SER A 552 41.43 27.74 -20.90
C SER A 552 41.37 28.35 -19.49
N PHE A 553 40.51 27.81 -18.62
CA PHE A 553 40.45 28.24 -17.23
C PHE A 553 41.83 28.13 -16.52
N GLN A 554 42.49 26.97 -16.68
CA GLN A 554 43.82 26.71 -16.10
C GLN A 554 44.87 27.71 -16.60
N GLN A 555 44.82 28.12 -17.86
CA GLN A 555 45.71 29.09 -18.44
C GLN A 555 45.52 30.51 -17.87
N TYR A 556 44.24 30.90 -17.65
CA TYR A 556 43.92 32.25 -17.19
C TYR A 556 43.94 32.41 -15.67
N VAL A 557 43.85 31.29 -14.88
CA VAL A 557 43.84 31.42 -13.42
C VAL A 557 45.16 31.96 -12.89
N ASN A 558 45.04 33.10 -12.21
CA ASN A 558 46.20 33.80 -11.60
C ASN A 558 46.11 33.65 -10.07
N TYR A 559 46.83 32.69 -9.53
CA TYR A 559 46.94 32.45 -8.10
C TYR A 559 48.38 32.06 -7.75
N THR A 560 48.89 32.55 -6.63
CA THR A 560 50.18 32.14 -6.06
C THR A 560 49.96 31.75 -4.61
N ASP A 561 50.26 30.52 -4.29
CA ASP A 561 50.17 30.01 -2.93
C ASP A 561 51.21 30.71 -2.05
N PRO A 562 50.81 31.31 -0.92
CA PRO A 562 51.72 32.02 -0.03
C PRO A 562 52.83 31.16 0.57
N ASP A 563 52.60 29.88 0.75
CA ASP A 563 53.49 28.94 1.44
C ASP A 563 54.43 28.23 0.49
N THR A 564 53.96 27.88 -0.71
CA THR A 564 54.75 27.13 -1.69
C THR A 564 55.33 27.98 -2.81
N GLY A 565 54.74 29.13 -3.08
CA GLY A 565 55.09 30.00 -4.22
C GLY A 565 54.55 29.50 -5.57
N ASP A 566 53.86 28.37 -5.62
CA ASP A 566 53.33 27.76 -6.84
C ASP A 566 51.84 28.08 -7.04
N ASN A 567 51.34 27.85 -8.26
CA ASN A 567 49.91 27.94 -8.55
C ASN A 567 49.23 26.57 -8.28
N THR A 568 48.82 26.37 -7.04
CA THR A 568 48.20 25.10 -6.58
C THR A 568 46.86 24.82 -7.27
N ILE A 569 46.13 25.86 -7.73
CA ILE A 569 44.88 25.66 -8.52
C ILE A 569 45.23 25.02 -9.87
N ARG A 570 46.26 25.58 -10.54
CA ARG A 570 46.70 25.07 -11.85
C ARG A 570 47.14 23.60 -11.76
N THR A 571 47.99 23.29 -10.77
CA THR A 571 48.50 21.94 -10.55
C THR A 571 47.41 20.96 -10.19
N GLY A 572 46.42 21.38 -9.38
CA GLY A 572 45.26 20.52 -8.99
C GLY A 572 44.34 20.21 -10.17
N LEU A 573 44.26 21.06 -11.18
CA LEU A 573 43.45 20.87 -12.37
C LEU A 573 44.14 20.06 -13.48
N ASP A 574 45.46 19.90 -13.45
CA ASP A 574 46.23 19.18 -14.48
C ASP A 574 45.64 17.83 -14.89
N PRO A 575 45.16 16.95 -13.95
CA PRO A 575 44.60 15.68 -14.33
C PRO A 575 43.28 15.78 -15.14
N TYR A 576 42.57 16.90 -15.04
CA TYR A 576 41.25 17.09 -15.66
C TYR A 576 41.28 17.92 -16.94
N CYS A 577 42.41 18.57 -17.25
CA CYS A 577 42.62 19.35 -18.46
C CYS A 577 43.08 18.48 -19.62
N ARG A 578 43.05 19.01 -20.85
CA ARG A 578 43.47 18.31 -22.05
C ARG A 578 44.91 17.80 -21.90
N GLY A 579 45.09 16.50 -22.18
CA GLY A 579 46.35 15.77 -21.97
C GLY A 579 46.51 15.17 -20.58
N GLY A 580 45.69 15.52 -19.61
CA GLY A 580 45.63 14.87 -18.30
C GLY A 580 44.86 13.56 -18.30
N ALA A 581 44.93 12.81 -17.21
CA ALA A 581 44.37 11.48 -17.08
C ALA A 581 42.86 11.44 -17.32
N PHE A 582 42.12 12.51 -17.03
CA PHE A 582 40.65 12.63 -17.14
C PHE A 582 40.24 13.69 -18.15
N GLY A 583 41.19 14.34 -18.87
CA GLY A 583 40.92 15.44 -19.78
C GLY A 583 39.98 15.05 -20.91
N SER A 584 40.07 13.81 -21.43
CA SER A 584 39.15 13.28 -22.43
C SER A 584 37.72 13.18 -21.96
N ILE A 585 37.47 13.15 -20.65
CA ILE A 585 36.15 13.07 -20.05
C ILE A 585 35.59 14.44 -19.70
N PHE A 586 36.43 15.36 -19.12
CA PHE A 586 35.96 16.61 -18.54
C PHE A 586 36.32 17.87 -19.32
N ASP A 587 37.14 17.76 -20.34
CA ASP A 587 37.65 18.91 -21.07
C ASP A 587 37.48 18.77 -22.58
N ALA A 588 36.27 18.45 -22.97
CA ALA A 588 35.87 18.31 -24.37
C ALA A 588 35.47 19.66 -24.99
N ASP A 589 35.46 19.72 -26.33
CA ASP A 589 34.94 20.89 -27.05
C ASP A 589 33.44 21.10 -26.89
N LYS A 590 32.71 20.02 -26.64
CA LYS A 590 31.29 20.01 -26.38
C LYS A 590 30.88 18.75 -25.62
N THR A 591 29.83 18.85 -24.85
CA THR A 591 29.23 17.65 -24.23
C THR A 591 28.60 16.74 -25.28
N THR A 592 29.04 15.48 -25.29
CA THR A 592 28.50 14.44 -26.21
C THR A 592 27.37 13.59 -25.62
N LEU A 593 27.04 13.78 -24.33
CA LEU A 593 25.92 13.13 -23.69
C LEU A 593 24.60 13.64 -24.28
N ASN A 594 23.89 12.78 -25.01
CA ASN A 594 22.57 13.08 -25.55
C ASN A 594 21.49 12.81 -24.52
N LEU A 595 20.71 13.83 -24.18
CA LEU A 595 19.55 13.66 -23.31
C LEU A 595 18.41 12.95 -24.05
N SER A 596 17.82 11.98 -23.37
CA SER A 596 16.63 11.25 -23.86
C SER A 596 15.64 11.05 -22.73
N LYS A 597 14.36 10.93 -23.08
CA LYS A 597 13.32 10.58 -22.09
C LYS A 597 13.52 9.19 -21.48
N LEU A 598 14.21 8.32 -22.17
CA LEU A 598 14.53 6.96 -21.72
C LEU A 598 16.04 6.74 -21.89
N MET A 599 16.77 6.75 -20.77
CA MET A 599 18.22 6.63 -20.80
C MET A 599 18.82 6.01 -19.55
N THR A 600 19.96 5.35 -19.74
CA THR A 600 20.82 4.87 -18.66
C THR A 600 22.24 5.41 -18.82
N ILE A 601 22.83 5.81 -17.72
CA ILE A 601 24.24 6.19 -17.61
C ILE A 601 24.91 5.16 -16.70
N GLU A 602 25.78 4.33 -17.30
CA GLU A 602 26.53 3.27 -16.60
C GLU A 602 27.85 3.82 -16.07
N MET A 603 27.99 3.82 -14.75
CA MET A 603 29.15 4.42 -14.07
C MET A 603 30.30 3.44 -13.80
N GLY A 604 30.10 2.15 -14.07
CA GLY A 604 31.10 1.11 -13.71
C GLY A 604 32.47 1.31 -14.34
N SER A 605 32.55 1.74 -15.59
CA SER A 605 33.84 2.02 -16.24
C SER A 605 34.54 3.21 -15.63
N LEU A 606 33.83 4.28 -15.37
CA LEU A 606 34.39 5.48 -14.75
C LEU A 606 34.94 5.17 -13.35
N MET A 607 34.20 4.37 -12.56
CA MET A 607 34.64 3.93 -11.24
C MET A 607 35.89 3.07 -11.27
N ARG A 608 36.08 2.27 -12.29
CA ARG A 608 37.31 1.48 -12.49
C ARG A 608 38.52 2.34 -12.86
N LEU A 609 38.27 3.48 -13.52
CA LEU A 609 39.36 4.41 -13.88
C LEU A 609 39.91 5.12 -12.64
N SER A 610 39.06 5.75 -11.85
CA SER A 610 39.45 6.43 -10.60
C SER A 610 38.23 6.92 -9.82
N GLU A 611 38.25 6.75 -8.49
CA GLU A 611 37.29 7.40 -7.61
C GLU A 611 37.27 8.91 -7.72
N LYS A 612 38.44 9.53 -8.04
CA LYS A 612 38.59 10.99 -8.21
C LYS A 612 37.77 11.57 -9.37
N ALA A 613 37.43 10.78 -10.36
CA ALA A 613 36.60 11.18 -11.50
C ALA A 613 35.09 11.04 -11.25
N VAL A 614 34.69 10.19 -10.30
CA VAL A 614 33.25 9.80 -10.11
C VAL A 614 32.43 10.97 -9.60
N ALA A 615 32.87 11.62 -8.52
CA ALA A 615 32.10 12.71 -7.90
C ALA A 615 31.89 13.91 -8.82
N PRO A 616 32.96 14.43 -9.52
CA PRO A 616 32.76 15.49 -10.50
C PRO A 616 31.88 15.08 -11.68
N ALA A 617 32.00 13.84 -12.19
CA ALA A 617 31.16 13.37 -13.27
C ALA A 617 29.66 13.33 -12.85
N LEU A 618 29.37 12.81 -11.68
CA LEU A 618 28.01 12.80 -11.15
C LEU A 618 27.48 14.24 -10.96
N MET A 619 28.28 15.13 -10.41
CA MET A 619 27.90 16.53 -10.23
C MET A 619 27.49 17.17 -11.57
N TYR A 620 28.29 16.94 -12.62
CA TYR A 620 27.97 17.43 -13.95
C TYR A 620 26.73 16.72 -14.56
N ILE A 621 26.67 15.39 -14.47
CA ILE A 621 25.54 14.62 -14.99
C ILE A 621 24.23 15.11 -14.36
N PHE A 622 24.18 15.32 -13.05
CA PHE A 622 22.97 15.82 -12.40
C PHE A 622 22.59 17.21 -12.86
N ARG A 623 23.55 18.15 -12.98
CA ARG A 623 23.29 19.49 -13.54
C ARG A 623 22.77 19.39 -14.96
N TYR A 624 23.34 18.49 -15.76
CA TYR A 624 22.93 18.31 -17.15
C TYR A 624 21.54 17.68 -17.26
N LEU A 625 21.21 16.73 -16.38
CA LEU A 625 19.88 16.12 -16.30
C LEU A 625 18.80 17.11 -15.85
N GLU A 626 19.16 18.18 -15.13
CA GLU A 626 18.19 19.22 -14.75
C GLU A 626 17.47 19.83 -15.97
N LYS A 627 18.11 19.81 -17.14
CA LYS A 627 17.51 20.25 -18.41
C LYS A 627 16.30 19.44 -18.83
N LEU A 628 16.22 18.16 -18.41
CA LEU A 628 15.07 17.28 -18.70
C LEU A 628 13.80 17.65 -17.93
N TRP A 629 13.97 18.20 -16.74
CA TRP A 629 12.85 18.56 -15.87
C TRP A 629 12.72 20.04 -15.58
N THR A 630 13.47 20.87 -16.30
CA THR A 630 13.28 22.31 -16.30
C THR A 630 12.58 22.70 -17.58
N VAL A 631 11.28 23.02 -17.46
CA VAL A 631 10.44 23.39 -18.60
C VAL A 631 10.16 24.89 -18.60
N PRO A 632 9.95 25.51 -19.79
CA PRO A 632 9.57 26.90 -19.90
C PRO A 632 8.29 27.21 -19.12
N HIS A 633 8.15 28.47 -18.70
CA HIS A 633 6.99 28.91 -17.93
C HIS A 633 5.69 28.74 -18.73
N GLY A 634 4.73 27.96 -18.19
CA GLY A 634 3.46 27.67 -18.86
C GLY A 634 3.40 26.29 -19.51
N GLU A 635 4.49 25.58 -19.63
CA GLU A 635 4.48 24.20 -20.08
C GLU A 635 4.22 23.20 -18.93
N ARG A 636 3.66 22.04 -19.28
CA ARG A 636 3.38 20.99 -18.30
C ARG A 636 4.67 20.31 -17.85
N GLN A 637 4.93 20.32 -16.57
CA GLN A 637 6.08 19.63 -15.97
C GLN A 637 5.96 18.11 -16.18
N PRO A 638 6.91 17.45 -16.89
CA PRO A 638 6.88 16.00 -17.08
C PRO A 638 7.17 15.27 -15.75
N LEU A 639 6.52 14.12 -15.55
CA LEU A 639 6.87 13.21 -14.47
C LEU A 639 8.21 12.55 -14.80
N THR A 640 9.15 12.58 -13.88
CA THR A 640 10.47 11.97 -14.07
C THR A 640 10.73 10.89 -13.03
N PHE A 641 11.12 9.71 -13.48
CA PHE A 641 11.60 8.60 -12.64
C PHE A 641 13.12 8.55 -12.75
N LEU A 642 13.80 8.89 -11.66
CA LEU A 642 15.25 8.85 -11.57
C LEU A 642 15.68 7.70 -10.69
N PHE A 643 16.24 6.66 -11.30
CA PHE A 643 16.75 5.47 -10.62
C PHE A 643 18.24 5.62 -10.34
N LEU A 644 18.63 5.37 -9.09
CA LEU A 644 20.01 5.41 -8.64
C LEU A 644 20.36 4.06 -8.02
N ASP A 645 21.09 3.23 -8.76
CA ASP A 645 21.57 1.96 -8.24
C ASP A 645 22.84 2.13 -7.41
N GLU A 646 23.05 1.30 -6.42
CA GLU A 646 24.16 1.36 -5.46
C GLU A 646 24.26 2.72 -4.76
N ALA A 647 23.14 3.21 -4.24
CA ALA A 647 23.01 4.54 -3.63
C ALA A 647 24.04 4.84 -2.52
N TRP A 648 24.57 3.81 -1.84
CA TRP A 648 25.61 3.96 -0.82
C TRP A 648 26.87 4.66 -1.33
N LEU A 649 27.22 4.52 -2.60
CA LEU A 649 28.37 5.21 -3.22
C LEU A 649 28.20 6.72 -3.18
N TYR A 650 26.98 7.18 -3.33
CA TYR A 650 26.63 8.61 -3.30
C TYR A 650 26.48 9.13 -1.87
N LEU A 651 26.03 8.27 -0.95
CA LEU A 651 25.76 8.62 0.44
C LEU A 651 27.02 8.77 1.29
N GLN A 652 28.12 8.08 0.94
CA GLN A 652 29.35 8.11 1.70
C GLN A 652 30.29 9.28 1.32
N HIS A 653 30.10 9.90 0.15
CA HIS A 653 30.95 10.99 -0.31
C HIS A 653 30.50 12.32 0.30
N PRO A 654 31.35 13.03 1.11
CA PRO A 654 30.95 14.22 1.87
C PRO A 654 30.38 15.34 1.02
N VAL A 655 30.98 15.63 -0.14
CA VAL A 655 30.54 16.68 -1.06
C VAL A 655 29.18 16.31 -1.65
N PHE A 656 28.97 15.03 -1.99
CA PHE A 656 27.77 14.54 -2.63
C PHE A 656 26.57 14.46 -1.68
N SER A 657 26.82 14.12 -0.42
CA SER A 657 25.78 14.04 0.60
C SER A 657 25.06 15.37 0.83
N GLY A 658 25.79 16.48 0.79
CA GLY A 658 25.23 17.83 0.89
C GLY A 658 24.32 18.16 -0.32
N PHE A 659 24.80 17.87 -1.55
CA PHE A 659 24.00 18.07 -2.78
C PHE A 659 22.72 17.27 -2.80
N ILE A 660 22.75 15.99 -2.42
CA ILE A 660 21.55 15.14 -2.39
C ILE A 660 20.48 15.70 -1.45
N GLN A 661 20.86 16.22 -0.29
CA GLN A 661 19.90 16.80 0.65
C GLN A 661 19.12 17.97 0.07
N GLU A 662 19.82 18.90 -0.56
CA GLU A 662 19.20 20.06 -1.19
C GLU A 662 18.40 19.64 -2.43
N TRP A 663 18.97 18.73 -3.20
CA TRP A 663 18.41 18.24 -4.45
C TRP A 663 17.08 17.51 -4.22
N LEU A 664 17.00 16.59 -3.26
CA LEU A 664 15.76 15.90 -2.92
C LEU A 664 14.61 16.85 -2.58
N ARG A 665 14.91 17.98 -1.93
CA ARG A 665 13.90 19.01 -1.63
C ARG A 665 13.40 19.73 -2.89
N THR A 666 14.27 19.95 -3.86
CA THR A 666 13.95 20.64 -5.12
C THR A 666 13.29 19.69 -6.12
N LEU A 667 13.72 18.43 -6.19
CA LEU A 667 13.18 17.41 -7.10
C LEU A 667 11.68 17.16 -6.93
N ARG A 668 11.19 17.18 -5.69
CA ARG A 668 9.75 17.09 -5.42
C ARG A 668 8.95 18.16 -6.17
N LYS A 669 9.41 19.42 -6.13
CA LYS A 669 8.74 20.53 -6.81
C LYS A 669 8.77 20.38 -8.33
N LYS A 670 9.80 19.71 -8.86
CA LYS A 670 9.99 19.42 -10.28
C LYS A 670 9.34 18.10 -10.72
N LYS A 671 8.51 17.47 -9.88
CA LYS A 671 7.83 16.18 -10.13
C LYS A 671 8.80 15.05 -10.49
N VAL A 672 9.95 15.01 -9.86
CA VAL A 672 10.95 13.95 -10.03
C VAL A 672 10.85 12.97 -8.88
N PHE A 673 10.57 11.72 -9.18
CA PHE A 673 10.61 10.59 -8.25
C PHE A 673 12.02 10.03 -8.24
N CYS A 674 12.70 10.14 -7.10
CA CYS A 674 14.04 9.61 -6.92
C CYS A 674 13.95 8.23 -6.26
N ILE A 675 14.38 7.20 -6.98
CA ILE A 675 14.34 5.80 -6.54
C ILE A 675 15.78 5.37 -6.23
N PHE A 676 16.11 5.28 -4.95
CA PHE A 676 17.40 4.81 -4.47
C PHE A 676 17.35 3.32 -4.18
N ALA A 677 18.36 2.60 -4.64
CA ALA A 677 18.52 1.19 -4.34
C ALA A 677 19.89 0.91 -3.70
N THR A 678 19.90 0.09 -2.63
CA THR A 678 21.13 -0.30 -1.94
C THR A 678 21.10 -1.76 -1.50
N GLN A 679 22.28 -2.38 -1.47
CA GLN A 679 22.45 -3.73 -0.92
C GLN A 679 22.73 -3.71 0.58
N GLU A 680 23.27 -2.62 1.12
CA GLU A 680 23.71 -2.52 2.50
C GLU A 680 22.80 -1.60 3.33
N VAL A 681 21.84 -2.19 4.05
CA VAL A 681 20.97 -1.46 4.99
C VAL A 681 21.78 -0.79 6.10
N SER A 682 22.81 -1.50 6.60
CA SER A 682 23.68 -1.02 7.68
C SER A 682 24.53 0.19 7.27
N ALA A 683 24.97 0.27 6.02
CA ALA A 683 25.70 1.42 5.51
C ALA A 683 24.80 2.66 5.41
N ALA A 684 23.56 2.46 4.95
CA ALA A 684 22.56 3.52 4.91
C ALA A 684 22.17 4.03 6.32
N SER A 685 22.00 3.11 7.29
CA SER A 685 21.67 3.43 8.67
C SER A 685 22.76 4.26 9.38
N LYS A 686 24.03 3.99 9.07
CA LYS A 686 25.18 4.70 9.63
C LYS A 686 25.55 5.97 8.88
N SER A 687 24.93 6.24 7.75
CA SER A 687 25.24 7.43 6.93
C SER A 687 24.74 8.72 7.57
N SER A 688 25.40 9.85 7.25
CA SER A 688 24.95 11.19 7.65
C SER A 688 23.58 11.56 7.06
N LEU A 689 23.13 10.85 6.04
CA LEU A 689 21.87 11.05 5.35
C LEU A 689 20.71 10.21 5.90
N ARG A 690 20.91 9.38 6.94
CA ARG A 690 19.86 8.52 7.51
C ARG A 690 18.57 9.29 7.77
N ASP A 691 18.66 10.40 8.48
CA ASP A 691 17.46 11.17 8.87
C ASP A 691 16.78 11.80 7.65
N THR A 692 17.55 12.22 6.64
CA THR A 692 17.03 12.70 5.36
C THR A 692 16.30 11.58 4.62
N ILE A 693 16.89 10.38 4.57
CA ILE A 693 16.27 9.20 3.93
C ILE A 693 14.95 8.85 4.64
N VAL A 694 14.95 8.80 5.97
CA VAL A 694 13.73 8.48 6.74
C VAL A 694 12.62 9.49 6.48
N GLN A 695 12.94 10.79 6.39
CA GLN A 695 11.96 11.87 6.23
C GLN A 695 11.50 12.09 4.80
N GLN A 696 12.37 11.96 3.80
CA GLN A 696 12.07 12.30 2.41
C GLN A 696 11.60 11.10 1.60
N TYR A 697 12.06 9.88 1.93
CA TYR A 697 11.67 8.66 1.24
C TYR A 697 10.48 8.01 1.95
N LEU A 698 9.29 8.51 1.66
CA LEU A 698 8.05 8.02 2.29
C LEU A 698 7.77 6.57 1.92
N THR A 699 8.10 6.16 0.70
CA THR A 699 7.94 4.78 0.24
C THR A 699 9.25 4.01 0.38
N LYS A 700 9.15 2.81 0.95
CA LYS A 700 10.25 1.88 1.12
C LYS A 700 9.85 0.51 0.62
N ILE A 701 10.75 -0.16 -0.10
CA ILE A 701 10.57 -1.54 -0.56
C ILE A 701 11.73 -2.35 -0.03
N TYR A 702 11.42 -3.39 0.72
CA TYR A 702 12.40 -4.30 1.30
C TYR A 702 12.32 -5.64 0.57
N LEU A 703 13.45 -6.16 0.16
CA LEU A 703 13.57 -7.46 -0.46
C LEU A 703 13.81 -8.52 0.63
N ALA A 704 13.44 -9.76 0.36
CA ALA A 704 13.68 -10.87 1.26
C ALA A 704 15.14 -10.93 1.71
N ASP A 705 15.38 -11.08 3.01
CA ASP A 705 16.69 -11.12 3.64
C ASP A 705 16.68 -12.11 4.80
N GLU A 706 17.25 -13.29 4.59
CA GLU A 706 17.35 -14.35 5.60
C GLU A 706 18.11 -13.91 6.87
N ASN A 707 18.96 -12.88 6.74
CA ASN A 707 19.76 -12.32 7.83
C ASN A 707 19.13 -11.07 8.48
N ALA A 708 17.90 -10.70 8.10
CA ALA A 708 17.23 -9.49 8.61
C ALA A 708 17.17 -9.43 10.14
N ALA A 709 17.01 -10.58 10.80
CA ALA A 709 17.00 -10.67 12.25
C ALA A 709 18.37 -10.30 12.89
N GLN A 710 19.49 -10.56 12.21
CA GLN A 710 20.84 -10.24 12.70
C GLN A 710 21.16 -8.75 12.56
N THR A 711 20.56 -8.07 11.60
CA THR A 711 20.70 -6.64 11.31
C THR A 711 19.43 -5.85 11.69
N ALA A 712 18.63 -6.37 12.61
CA ALA A 712 17.33 -5.84 13.00
C ALA A 712 17.37 -4.35 13.40
N GLU A 713 18.43 -3.90 14.07
CA GLU A 713 18.60 -2.50 14.47
C GLU A 713 18.59 -1.56 13.24
N SER A 714 19.33 -1.91 12.19
CA SER A 714 19.35 -1.12 10.95
C SER A 714 18.00 -1.09 10.26
N TYR A 715 17.22 -2.15 10.29
CA TYR A 715 15.86 -2.18 9.73
C TYR A 715 14.88 -1.35 10.57
N ARG A 716 15.02 -1.35 11.92
CA ARG A 716 14.22 -0.49 12.81
C ARG A 716 14.50 0.99 12.56
N ASP A 717 15.74 1.39 12.26
CA ASP A 717 16.10 2.76 11.89
C ASP A 717 15.32 3.27 10.69
N PHE A 718 14.93 2.38 9.76
CA PHE A 718 14.09 2.70 8.60
C PHE A 718 12.61 2.39 8.80
N GLY A 719 12.20 2.12 10.05
CA GLY A 719 10.82 2.08 10.48
C GLY A 719 10.15 0.71 10.41
N LEU A 720 10.89 -0.41 10.28
CA LEU A 720 10.31 -1.75 10.42
C LEU A 720 10.10 -2.12 11.89
N THR A 721 8.99 -2.79 12.14
CA THR A 721 8.69 -3.43 13.43
C THR A 721 9.32 -4.82 13.50
N ASP A 722 9.41 -5.41 14.68
CA ASP A 722 9.95 -6.76 14.86
C ASP A 722 9.14 -7.82 14.10
N SER A 723 7.83 -7.66 14.01
CA SER A 723 6.96 -8.56 13.23
C SER A 723 7.24 -8.47 11.72
N GLU A 724 7.50 -7.26 11.21
CA GLU A 724 7.83 -7.03 9.81
C GLU A 724 9.23 -7.58 9.47
N ILE A 725 10.19 -7.44 10.39
CA ILE A 725 11.54 -7.99 10.23
C ILE A 725 11.48 -9.53 10.21
N ALA A 726 10.68 -10.13 11.08
CA ALA A 726 10.46 -11.58 11.07
C ALA A 726 9.83 -12.04 9.74
N ALA A 727 8.78 -11.35 9.25
CA ALA A 727 8.17 -11.65 7.96
C ALA A 727 9.17 -11.53 6.80
N LEU A 728 10.09 -10.54 6.85
CA LEU A 728 11.11 -10.34 5.85
C LEU A 728 12.17 -11.47 5.86
N SER A 729 12.51 -12.01 7.03
CA SER A 729 13.46 -13.13 7.17
C SER A 729 12.88 -14.47 6.72
N GLU A 730 11.56 -14.63 6.73
CA GLU A 730 10.83 -15.81 6.25
C GLU A 730 10.46 -15.72 4.77
N ALA A 731 10.60 -14.56 4.15
CA ALA A 731 10.24 -14.30 2.77
C ALA A 731 11.17 -15.04 1.79
N VAL A 732 10.65 -15.40 0.62
CA VAL A 732 11.39 -16.11 -0.42
C VAL A 732 12.15 -15.14 -1.31
N MET A 733 13.47 -15.27 -1.38
CA MET A 733 14.33 -14.43 -2.23
C MET A 733 13.89 -14.48 -3.69
N GLN A 734 14.05 -13.36 -4.42
CA GLN A 734 13.68 -13.15 -5.83
C GLN A 734 12.17 -13.27 -6.13
N ARG A 735 11.34 -13.50 -5.12
CA ARG A 735 9.90 -13.64 -5.27
C ARG A 735 9.11 -12.67 -4.40
N ASP A 736 9.42 -12.60 -3.11
CA ASP A 736 8.66 -11.85 -2.14
C ASP A 736 9.34 -10.51 -1.83
N TYR A 737 8.54 -9.45 -1.81
CA TYR A 737 8.94 -8.07 -1.58
C TYR A 737 8.02 -7.46 -0.55
N TYR A 738 8.56 -6.66 0.35
CA TYR A 738 7.77 -5.98 1.37
C TYR A 738 7.72 -4.48 1.09
N PHE A 739 6.53 -3.97 0.85
CA PHE A 739 6.24 -2.56 0.60
C PHE A 739 5.80 -1.88 1.89
N LYS A 740 6.28 -0.67 2.14
CA LYS A 740 5.86 0.15 3.27
C LYS A 740 5.85 1.63 2.92
N ASN A 741 4.73 2.29 3.25
CA ASN A 741 4.60 3.73 3.21
C ASN A 741 3.59 4.20 4.29
N PRO A 742 3.35 5.52 4.48
CA PRO A 742 2.39 6.02 5.47
C PRO A 742 0.94 5.56 5.27
N ASN A 743 0.54 5.14 4.06
CA ASN A 743 -0.82 4.66 3.78
C ASN A 743 -1.01 3.19 4.15
N GLY A 744 0.08 2.42 4.23
CA GLY A 744 0.02 1.00 4.58
C GLY A 744 1.30 0.24 4.24
N SER A 745 1.28 -1.05 4.51
CA SER A 745 2.38 -1.97 4.21
C SER A 745 1.84 -3.33 3.78
N ARG A 746 2.57 -4.00 2.88
CA ARG A 746 2.14 -5.27 2.31
C ARG A 746 3.29 -6.10 1.78
N MET A 747 3.23 -7.42 2.01
CA MET A 747 4.05 -8.39 1.28
C MET A 747 3.41 -8.67 -0.09
N PHE A 748 4.19 -8.59 -1.16
CA PHE A 748 3.74 -8.83 -2.53
C PHE A 748 4.74 -9.64 -3.34
N THR A 749 4.28 -10.20 -4.46
CA THR A 749 5.09 -10.95 -5.41
C THR A 749 5.03 -10.32 -6.80
N LEU A 750 6.11 -10.41 -7.57
CA LEU A 750 6.15 -9.87 -8.92
C LEU A 750 5.61 -10.83 -9.99
N ASP A 751 5.64 -12.13 -9.73
CA ASP A 751 5.20 -13.21 -10.62
C ASP A 751 5.77 -13.10 -12.04
N LEU A 752 7.09 -12.91 -12.14
CA LEU A 752 7.80 -12.78 -13.39
C LEU A 752 8.07 -14.15 -14.02
N ASP A 753 7.73 -14.29 -15.28
CA ASP A 753 8.06 -15.46 -16.09
C ASP A 753 9.27 -15.23 -17.00
N ALA A 754 9.68 -16.27 -17.71
CA ALA A 754 10.84 -16.21 -18.60
C ALA A 754 10.70 -15.18 -19.72
N PHE A 755 9.47 -14.87 -20.16
CA PHE A 755 9.21 -13.85 -21.18
C PHE A 755 9.57 -12.45 -20.68
N GLN A 756 9.06 -12.11 -19.49
CA GLN A 756 9.31 -10.81 -18.88
C GLN A 756 10.79 -10.67 -18.51
N LEU A 757 11.37 -11.73 -17.92
CA LEU A 757 12.78 -11.74 -17.56
C LEU A 757 13.69 -11.59 -18.80
N ALA A 758 13.30 -12.13 -19.96
CA ALA A 758 14.05 -11.94 -21.20
C ALA A 758 14.18 -10.45 -21.58
N LEU A 759 13.17 -9.64 -21.31
CA LEU A 759 13.16 -8.21 -21.66
C LEU A 759 13.82 -7.29 -20.60
N ILE A 760 13.93 -7.74 -19.35
CA ILE A 760 14.44 -6.91 -18.25
C ILE A 760 15.73 -7.40 -17.61
N SER A 761 16.13 -8.66 -17.85
CA SER A 761 17.29 -9.30 -17.20
C SER A 761 17.96 -10.33 -18.11
N SER A 762 18.25 -9.95 -19.35
CA SER A 762 18.94 -10.83 -20.29
C SER A 762 20.44 -10.87 -20.08
N ASP A 763 21.03 -11.94 -20.60
CA ASP A 763 22.48 -12.19 -20.58
C ASP A 763 23.22 -11.15 -21.43
N HIS A 764 24.33 -10.63 -20.89
CA HIS A 764 25.16 -9.60 -21.54
C HIS A 764 25.71 -10.04 -22.89
N GLU A 765 26.06 -11.32 -23.05
CA GLU A 765 26.56 -11.84 -24.34
C GLU A 765 25.50 -11.72 -25.46
N LEU A 766 24.24 -12.00 -25.15
CA LEU A 766 23.14 -11.80 -26.10
C LEU A 766 22.94 -10.32 -26.44
N LEU A 767 23.08 -9.44 -25.47
CA LEU A 767 22.97 -7.99 -25.67
C LEU A 767 24.12 -7.45 -26.53
N ASP A 768 25.37 -7.89 -26.28
CA ASP A 768 26.54 -7.54 -27.09
C ASP A 768 26.37 -7.95 -28.56
N ASN A 769 25.83 -9.14 -28.80
CA ASN A 769 25.53 -9.64 -30.14
C ASN A 769 24.48 -8.80 -30.85
N LEU A 770 23.42 -8.39 -30.15
CA LEU A 770 22.38 -7.53 -30.71
C LEU A 770 22.91 -6.12 -31.01
N GLU A 771 23.65 -5.52 -30.09
CA GLU A 771 24.28 -4.20 -30.29
C GLU A 771 25.29 -4.21 -31.44
N SER A 772 26.06 -5.29 -31.59
CA SER A 772 26.99 -5.47 -32.73
C SER A 772 26.26 -5.54 -34.07
N LYS A 773 25.05 -6.12 -34.09
CA LYS A 773 24.26 -6.29 -35.33
C LYS A 773 23.46 -5.02 -35.69
N TYR A 774 22.88 -4.36 -34.72
CA TYR A 774 21.93 -3.24 -34.95
C TYR A 774 22.47 -1.86 -34.59
N GLY A 775 23.66 -1.80 -33.99
CA GLY A 775 24.31 -0.60 -33.48
C GLY A 775 24.01 -0.35 -32.01
N ARG A 776 25.02 0.16 -31.29
CA ARG A 776 24.84 0.61 -29.90
C ARG A 776 24.06 1.92 -29.89
N ASN A 777 23.19 2.11 -28.91
CA ASN A 777 22.32 3.28 -28.80
C ASN A 777 21.38 3.50 -30.00
N THR A 778 21.01 2.41 -30.70
CA THR A 778 19.96 2.49 -31.70
C THR A 778 18.65 2.91 -31.04
N THR A 779 17.93 3.85 -31.67
CA THR A 779 16.57 4.21 -31.24
C THR A 779 15.53 3.17 -31.65
N ARG A 780 15.96 2.13 -32.35
CA ARG A 780 15.08 1.01 -32.73
C ARG A 780 14.80 0.12 -31.50
N GLU A 781 13.55 -0.18 -31.29
CA GLU A 781 13.10 -1.15 -30.28
C GLU A 781 13.43 -2.57 -30.72
N LEU A 782 14.23 -3.29 -29.93
CA LEU A 782 14.72 -4.63 -30.24
C LEU A 782 14.06 -5.73 -29.38
N ALA A 783 12.86 -5.48 -28.87
CA ALA A 783 12.18 -6.40 -27.97
C ALA A 783 11.94 -7.79 -28.58
N PHE A 784 11.50 -7.87 -29.84
CA PHE A 784 11.27 -9.15 -30.52
C PHE A 784 12.58 -9.87 -30.84
N GLU A 785 13.58 -9.14 -31.30
CA GLU A 785 14.92 -9.67 -31.60
C GLU A 785 15.58 -10.25 -30.34
N LEU A 786 15.39 -9.59 -29.18
CA LEU A 786 15.89 -10.08 -27.91
C LEU A 786 15.15 -11.35 -27.47
N LEU A 787 13.83 -11.40 -27.61
CA LEU A 787 13.04 -12.60 -27.33
C LEU A 787 13.46 -13.78 -28.21
N ASP A 788 13.72 -13.54 -29.51
CA ASP A 788 14.22 -14.58 -30.42
C ASP A 788 15.60 -15.06 -30.03
N ALA A 789 16.50 -14.17 -29.65
CA ALA A 789 17.85 -14.54 -29.20
C ALA A 789 17.80 -15.40 -27.91
N VAL A 790 16.96 -15.03 -26.95
CA VAL A 790 16.76 -15.83 -25.73
C VAL A 790 16.09 -17.15 -26.04
N ARG A 791 15.12 -17.20 -26.96
CA ARG A 791 14.45 -18.42 -27.39
C ARG A 791 15.45 -19.42 -28.05
N GLU A 792 16.33 -18.93 -28.90
CA GLU A 792 17.40 -19.76 -29.52
C GLU A 792 18.39 -20.27 -28.45
N LYS A 793 18.76 -19.44 -27.47
CA LYS A 793 19.58 -19.87 -26.33
C LYS A 793 18.90 -21.01 -25.55
N TYR A 794 17.59 -20.86 -25.24
CA TYR A 794 16.81 -21.87 -24.51
C TYR A 794 16.73 -23.19 -25.27
N LYS A 795 16.52 -23.16 -26.61
CA LYS A 795 16.56 -24.37 -27.46
C LYS A 795 17.90 -25.08 -27.36
N LYS A 796 19.02 -24.35 -27.43
CA LYS A 796 20.38 -24.92 -27.37
C LYS A 796 20.66 -25.65 -26.05
N ILE A 797 20.10 -25.18 -24.94
CA ILE A 797 20.27 -25.78 -23.61
C ILE A 797 19.12 -26.70 -23.18
N GLY A 798 18.18 -26.99 -24.10
CA GLY A 798 17.07 -27.92 -23.88
C GLY A 798 15.99 -27.40 -22.92
N LYS A 799 15.89 -26.09 -22.70
CA LYS A 799 14.81 -25.46 -21.88
C LYS A 799 13.54 -25.27 -22.69
N ASP A 800 12.39 -25.26 -21.99
CA ASP A 800 11.08 -25.00 -22.61
C ASP A 800 11.01 -23.58 -23.17
N THR A 801 10.61 -23.45 -24.42
CA THR A 801 10.50 -22.16 -25.14
C THR A 801 9.05 -21.68 -25.31
N ARG A 802 8.05 -22.43 -24.84
CA ARG A 802 6.63 -22.08 -25.02
C ARG A 802 6.28 -20.77 -24.32
N SER A 803 6.91 -20.50 -23.19
CA SER A 803 6.73 -19.25 -22.44
C SER A 803 7.26 -18.02 -23.16
N LEU A 804 8.16 -18.18 -24.14
CA LEU A 804 8.78 -17.12 -24.94
C LEU A 804 8.04 -16.87 -26.28
N ASP A 805 6.88 -17.47 -26.49
CA ASP A 805 6.07 -17.24 -27.69
C ASP A 805 5.38 -15.88 -27.62
N TYR A 806 5.64 -15.05 -28.62
CA TYR A 806 5.09 -13.71 -28.76
C TYR A 806 4.18 -13.54 -30.00
N SER A 807 3.89 -14.63 -30.73
CA SER A 807 3.10 -14.59 -31.99
C SER A 807 1.77 -13.86 -31.81
N LYS A 808 1.08 -14.13 -30.69
CA LYS A 808 -0.18 -13.47 -30.32
C LYS A 808 -0.04 -11.94 -30.19
N TYR A 809 1.01 -11.47 -29.53
CA TYR A 809 1.22 -10.03 -29.34
C TYR A 809 1.55 -9.32 -30.65
N ARG A 810 2.25 -9.99 -31.54
CA ARG A 810 2.53 -9.47 -32.88
C ARG A 810 1.26 -9.34 -33.71
N GLU A 811 0.35 -10.30 -33.63
CA GLU A 811 -0.97 -10.22 -34.25
C GLU A 811 -1.81 -9.08 -33.66
N MET A 812 -1.80 -8.89 -32.34
CA MET A 812 -2.48 -7.77 -31.70
C MET A 812 -1.98 -6.42 -32.20
N LEU A 813 -0.66 -6.24 -32.32
CA LEU A 813 -0.08 -4.99 -32.85
C LEU A 813 -0.44 -4.73 -34.33
N LEU A 814 -0.60 -5.79 -35.12
CA LEU A 814 -1.03 -5.65 -36.52
C LEU A 814 -2.53 -5.32 -36.67
N SER A 815 -3.31 -5.54 -35.61
CA SER A 815 -4.73 -5.25 -35.59
C SER A 815 -5.06 -3.86 -35.01
N LEU A 816 -4.11 -3.22 -34.35
CA LEU A 816 -4.18 -1.82 -33.88
C LEU A 816 -3.77 -0.85 -35.01
#